data_f4ea1bfca5a5226d96b9452a42eb182f
#
_entry.id   f4ea1bfca5a5226d96b9452a42eb182f
#
_cell.length_a   1.000
_cell.length_b   1.000
_cell.length_c   1.000
_cell.angle_alpha   90.00
_cell.angle_beta   90.00
_cell.angle_gamma   90.00
#
_symmetry.space_group_name_H-M   'P 1'
#
loop_
_entity.id
_entity.type
_entity.pdbx_description
1 polymer ?
#
loop_
_entity_poly.entity_id
_entity_poly.type
_entity_poly.pdbx_seq_one_letter_code
_entity_poly.pdbx_strand_id
1 'polypeptide(L)'
;MKQFIVTGMTCAACQARVEKAVSKVPGVETCSVSLLTNSMGVDGSASDSDIIRAVKDAGYGASVKGAAQATKPDEDALADHDTPVLKRRLFVSLGFLLVLMYFSMGAHMWGWPIPSWLEGNHVAMGLIQLLLTIIIMIINKKFFVSGFKSVVHGAPNMDTLVALGASASFLWSVYALFMMTDAQVHGGSEAAMPWMNEFYFESAAMILVLITVGKMLEAHSKGKTTDALKSLMRLAPKTANVVRNGVEATVPVEEVKPGDIFVVRPGESIPVDGVVLEGDTAVNESALTGESIPVDKAVGDTVSAATINTSGFIRCEATHVGEDTTLSKIIKMVSDAAATKAPIAKLADKVSGVFVPTVVSIAAVTLIVWLFIGKPFDFALARAISVLVISCPCALGLATPVAIMVGNGVGAKHGVLFKTAVSLEEAGKVKIVALDKTGTITKGEPEVTGLYPADGVTEAELLAAAYALEAKSEHPLARAVVAEAEKRALTADEVTEFKALPGNGLSATRGGKVLLGGSMKYIAGQVSPDKAVLDSAEALADKGSTPLLFAENGRLLGIISVADTVKPESADAVSELKNMGVAVVMLTGDNLRTATAVGSAAGIDNVVAGVLPDGKEAVVSRLKMLGKVAMVGDGINDAPALTSADIGVAIGAGTDVAIDAADVVLMNSKLSDVPAQIRLSRATLTNIRENLFWAFIYNVIGIPLAAGCFISLLGWQLNPVYGAAAMSLSSFCVVTNALRLNLFDMYSTKRDRRSKNTVSGEALSALINDINSMQEEKTMTKTVRIEGMMCPHCEAHVKKALEALGGVSGAEVSHEKGTAIVSMTENVDNAAITAAVTDAGYTVLGIE
;
A
#
# COMPACT_ATOMS: atom_id res chain seq x y z
N MET A 1 14.69 -5.37 -1.84
CA MET A 1 15.15 -3.96 -2.00
C MET A 1 16.17 -3.63 -0.90
N LYS A 2 17.41 -3.23 -1.26
CA LYS A 2 18.42 -2.77 -0.29
C LYS A 2 18.14 -1.32 0.09
N GLN A 3 18.26 -0.98 1.37
CA GLN A 3 18.01 0.39 1.85
C GLN A 3 19.30 1.09 2.26
N PHE A 4 19.40 2.38 1.88
CA PHE A 4 20.51 3.27 2.21
C PHE A 4 19.99 4.56 2.83
N ILE A 5 20.74 5.13 3.76
CA ILE A 5 20.53 6.49 4.27
C ILE A 5 21.30 7.44 3.36
N VAL A 6 20.65 8.49 2.85
CA VAL A 6 21.26 9.50 1.97
C VAL A 6 21.22 10.85 2.65
N THR A 7 22.38 11.49 2.79
CA THR A 7 22.51 12.78 3.48
C THR A 7 22.88 13.90 2.52
N GLY A 8 22.45 15.13 2.84
CA GLY A 8 22.77 16.34 2.07
C GLY A 8 21.74 16.71 1.00
N MET A 9 20.67 15.97 0.84
CA MET A 9 19.56 16.33 -0.06
C MET A 9 18.70 17.43 0.58
N THR A 10 18.36 18.46 -0.21
CA THR A 10 17.56 19.62 0.26
C THR A 10 16.31 19.87 -0.56
N CYS A 11 16.15 19.24 -1.72
CA CYS A 11 15.04 19.47 -2.64
C CYS A 11 14.86 18.31 -3.62
N ALA A 12 13.73 18.30 -4.35
CA ALA A 12 13.39 17.28 -5.35
C ALA A 12 14.46 17.17 -6.47
N ALA A 13 15.11 18.26 -6.86
CA ALA A 13 16.18 18.21 -7.86
C ALA A 13 17.41 17.43 -7.35
N CYS A 14 17.74 17.55 -6.05
CA CYS A 14 18.79 16.76 -5.40
C CYS A 14 18.45 15.26 -5.43
N GLN A 15 17.23 14.93 -5.08
CA GLN A 15 16.66 13.58 -5.09
C GLN A 15 16.76 12.95 -6.50
N ALA A 16 16.24 13.63 -7.53
CA ALA A 16 16.29 13.15 -8.91
C ALA A 16 17.72 12.93 -9.41
N ARG A 17 18.67 13.74 -8.93
CA ARG A 17 20.08 13.60 -9.27
C ARG A 17 20.71 12.36 -8.66
N VAL A 18 20.49 12.09 -7.38
CA VAL A 18 20.97 10.87 -6.72
C VAL A 18 20.41 9.65 -7.43
N GLU A 19 19.11 9.65 -7.72
CA GLU A 19 18.42 8.57 -8.43
C GLU A 19 19.02 8.31 -9.81
N LYS A 20 19.26 9.38 -10.58
CA LYS A 20 19.89 9.30 -11.91
C LYS A 20 21.34 8.80 -11.85
N ALA A 21 22.08 9.13 -10.80
CA ALA A 21 23.46 8.68 -10.64
C ALA A 21 23.52 7.20 -10.30
N VAL A 22 22.67 6.74 -9.37
CA VAL A 22 22.61 5.34 -8.92
C VAL A 22 22.02 4.43 -10.00
N SER A 23 20.99 4.87 -10.73
CA SER A 23 20.40 4.09 -11.84
C SER A 23 21.37 3.83 -13.02
N LYS A 24 22.53 4.50 -13.05
CA LYS A 24 23.58 4.24 -14.04
C LYS A 24 24.60 3.19 -13.59
N VAL A 25 24.56 2.77 -12.33
CA VAL A 25 25.48 1.76 -11.81
C VAL A 25 25.10 0.39 -12.41
N PRO A 26 26.06 -0.32 -13.00
CA PRO A 26 25.79 -1.66 -13.52
C PRO A 26 25.21 -2.59 -12.45
N GLY A 27 24.16 -3.31 -12.77
CA GLY A 27 23.48 -4.22 -11.85
C GLY A 27 22.38 -3.57 -10.99
N VAL A 28 22.09 -2.27 -11.15
CA VAL A 28 20.91 -1.62 -10.56
C VAL A 28 19.75 -1.75 -11.53
N GLU A 29 18.68 -2.38 -11.11
CA GLU A 29 17.43 -2.53 -11.84
C GLU A 29 16.48 -1.38 -11.54
N THR A 30 16.26 -1.11 -10.25
CA THR A 30 15.45 0.02 -9.82
C THR A 30 16.15 0.81 -8.71
N CYS A 31 15.95 2.13 -8.73
CA CYS A 31 16.40 3.03 -7.67
C CYS A 31 15.30 4.03 -7.35
N SER A 32 14.95 4.13 -6.10
CA SER A 32 13.99 5.10 -5.59
C SER A 32 14.58 5.85 -4.41
N VAL A 33 14.56 7.16 -4.46
CA VAL A 33 15.11 8.03 -3.42
C VAL A 33 13.99 8.81 -2.76
N SER A 34 13.95 8.86 -1.44
CA SER A 34 12.97 9.61 -0.67
C SER A 34 13.63 10.80 0.04
N LEU A 35 13.23 12.00 -0.33
CA LEU A 35 13.65 13.22 0.36
C LEU A 35 13.02 13.32 1.77
N LEU A 36 11.88 12.67 1.97
CA LEU A 36 11.12 12.74 3.21
C LEU A 36 11.77 11.95 4.34
N THR A 37 12.20 10.72 4.01
CA THR A 37 12.86 9.81 4.95
C THR A 37 14.38 9.87 4.88
N ASN A 38 14.95 10.70 3.97
CA ASN A 38 16.37 10.73 3.65
C ASN A 38 16.94 9.33 3.34
N SER A 39 16.14 8.48 2.71
CA SER A 39 16.49 7.10 2.37
C SER A 39 16.47 6.86 0.87
N MET A 40 17.11 5.79 0.46
CA MET A 40 17.14 5.30 -0.91
C MET A 40 16.97 3.78 -0.90
N GLY A 41 16.02 3.30 -1.70
CA GLY A 41 15.84 1.89 -1.99
C GLY A 41 16.44 1.54 -3.34
N VAL A 42 17.20 0.45 -3.41
CA VAL A 42 17.84 -0.03 -4.63
C VAL A 42 17.56 -1.52 -4.79
N ASP A 43 17.04 -1.91 -5.95
CA ASP A 43 16.93 -3.30 -6.37
C ASP A 43 17.97 -3.61 -7.44
N GLY A 44 18.45 -4.84 -7.42
CA GLY A 44 19.45 -5.34 -8.37
C GLY A 44 20.65 -6.00 -7.69
N SER A 45 21.62 -6.41 -8.49
CA SER A 45 22.81 -7.15 -8.07
C SER A 45 24.03 -6.26 -7.77
N ALA A 46 23.90 -4.93 -7.88
CA ALA A 46 24.99 -3.98 -7.66
C ALA A 46 25.56 -4.05 -6.24
N SER A 47 26.88 -3.82 -6.09
CA SER A 47 27.54 -3.81 -4.81
C SER A 47 27.22 -2.53 -4.02
N ASP A 48 27.13 -2.65 -2.69
CA ASP A 48 26.85 -1.51 -1.81
C ASP A 48 27.92 -0.41 -1.93
N SER A 49 29.17 -0.80 -2.15
CA SER A 49 30.29 0.12 -2.34
C SER A 49 30.18 0.96 -3.62
N ASP A 50 29.68 0.38 -4.71
CA ASP A 50 29.50 1.08 -5.98
C ASP A 50 28.31 2.04 -5.92
N ILE A 51 27.24 1.63 -5.27
CA ILE A 51 26.07 2.48 -4.99
C ILE A 51 26.48 3.69 -4.15
N ILE A 52 27.20 3.47 -3.04
CA ILE A 52 27.69 4.54 -2.15
C ILE A 52 28.62 5.49 -2.91
N ARG A 53 29.49 4.94 -3.76
CA ARG A 53 30.40 5.75 -4.59
C ARG A 53 29.62 6.64 -5.56
N ALA A 54 28.63 6.09 -6.27
CA ALA A 54 27.80 6.87 -7.20
C ALA A 54 27.06 8.02 -6.51
N VAL A 55 26.58 7.81 -5.28
CA VAL A 55 25.95 8.88 -4.48
C VAL A 55 26.96 9.94 -4.07
N LYS A 56 28.18 9.55 -3.67
CA LYS A 56 29.26 10.48 -3.31
C LYS A 56 29.73 11.30 -4.52
N ASP A 57 29.88 10.69 -5.68
CA ASP A 57 30.25 11.34 -6.94
C ASP A 57 29.16 12.33 -7.40
N ALA A 58 27.90 12.04 -7.08
CA ALA A 58 26.81 12.99 -7.27
C ALA A 58 26.81 14.16 -6.27
N GLY A 59 27.71 14.17 -5.27
CA GLY A 59 27.90 15.25 -4.29
C GLY A 59 27.12 15.07 -2.98
N TYR A 60 26.64 13.86 -2.66
CA TYR A 60 25.84 13.55 -1.48
C TYR A 60 26.49 12.46 -0.63
N GLY A 61 26.08 12.32 0.64
CA GLY A 61 26.52 11.23 1.49
C GLY A 61 25.60 10.02 1.38
N ALA A 62 26.16 8.80 1.48
CA ALA A 62 25.37 7.58 1.59
C ALA A 62 26.00 6.58 2.56
N SER A 63 25.15 5.81 3.27
CA SER A 63 25.51 4.67 4.11
C SER A 63 24.42 3.60 4.02
N VAL A 64 24.80 2.33 4.20
CA VAL A 64 23.84 1.21 4.24
C VAL A 64 23.00 1.35 5.51
N LYS A 65 21.69 1.21 5.40
CA LYS A 65 20.79 1.17 6.55
C LYS A 65 20.92 -0.20 7.22
N GLY A 66 21.35 -0.23 8.49
CA GLY A 66 21.56 -1.48 9.24
C GLY A 66 23.00 -1.99 9.34
N ALA A 67 24.01 -1.35 8.72
CA ALA A 67 25.40 -1.81 8.75
C ALA A 67 26.17 -1.48 10.05
N ALA A 68 25.60 -0.74 10.97
CA ALA A 68 26.22 -0.44 12.28
C ALA A 68 25.15 -0.47 13.36
N GLN A 69 25.21 -1.48 14.23
CA GLN A 69 24.38 -1.72 15.41
C GLN A 69 22.99 -2.33 15.15
N ALA A 70 22.96 -3.64 15.09
CA ALA A 70 21.78 -4.46 15.32
C ALA A 70 21.40 -4.45 16.81
N THR A 71 21.00 -3.32 17.40
CA THR A 71 20.64 -3.30 18.83
C THR A 71 19.70 -2.18 19.27
N LYS A 72 18.98 -1.49 18.37
CA LYS A 72 17.80 -0.68 18.77
C LYS A 72 16.93 -0.43 17.54
N PRO A 73 15.58 -0.56 17.62
CA PRO A 73 14.69 0.07 16.64
C PRO A 73 15.03 1.55 16.63
N ASP A 74 15.38 2.06 15.45
CA ASP A 74 16.00 3.37 15.29
C ASP A 74 14.93 4.49 15.42
N GLU A 75 14.38 4.67 16.63
CA GLU A 75 13.55 5.84 16.97
C GLU A 75 14.28 7.14 16.61
N ASP A 76 15.62 7.11 16.66
CA ASP A 76 16.50 8.25 16.37
C ASP A 76 16.57 8.54 14.86
N ALA A 77 16.40 7.55 13.99
CA ALA A 77 16.40 7.76 12.52
C ALA A 77 15.18 8.54 12.01
N LEU A 78 14.06 8.47 12.74
CA LEU A 78 12.84 9.21 12.45
C LEU A 78 12.70 10.47 13.33
N ALA A 79 13.64 10.72 14.24
CA ALA A 79 13.62 11.92 15.08
C ALA A 79 13.80 13.18 14.23
N ASP A 80 13.06 14.22 14.59
CA ASP A 80 13.16 15.52 13.92
C ASP A 80 14.36 16.29 14.44
N HIS A 81 15.53 16.02 13.84
CA HIS A 81 16.78 16.74 14.16
C HIS A 81 16.90 18.09 13.44
N ASP A 82 16.17 18.29 12.35
CA ASP A 82 16.27 19.51 11.53
C ASP A 82 15.48 20.68 12.12
N THR A 83 14.29 20.46 12.66
CA THR A 83 13.46 21.55 13.20
C THR A 83 14.14 22.34 14.35
N PRO A 84 14.78 21.73 15.35
CA PRO A 84 15.45 22.48 16.40
C PRO A 84 16.60 23.36 15.89
N VAL A 85 17.38 22.83 14.93
CA VAL A 85 18.50 23.56 14.31
C VAL A 85 17.99 24.72 13.48
N LEU A 86 16.96 24.52 12.66
CA LEU A 86 16.36 25.57 11.84
C LEU A 86 15.67 26.62 12.71
N LYS A 87 15.01 26.21 13.78
CA LYS A 87 14.37 27.11 14.76
C LYS A 87 15.40 28.04 15.40
N ARG A 88 16.52 27.48 15.90
CA ARG A 88 17.60 28.29 16.47
C ARG A 88 18.17 29.26 15.44
N ARG A 89 18.45 28.80 14.23
CA ARG A 89 18.98 29.63 13.11
C ARG A 89 17.99 30.76 12.79
N LEU A 90 16.72 30.44 12.69
CA LEU A 90 15.67 31.42 12.41
C LEU A 90 15.59 32.52 13.48
N PHE A 91 15.52 32.15 14.76
CA PHE A 91 15.41 33.17 15.83
C PHE A 91 16.64 34.09 15.89
N VAL A 92 17.84 33.54 15.70
CA VAL A 92 19.05 34.37 15.67
C VAL A 92 19.05 35.29 14.45
N SER A 93 18.72 34.77 13.24
CA SER A 93 18.64 35.61 12.04
C SER A 93 17.54 36.66 12.14
N LEU A 94 16.39 36.33 12.74
CA LEU A 94 15.29 37.28 12.96
C LEU A 94 15.68 38.42 13.90
N GLY A 95 16.45 38.14 14.97
CA GLY A 95 16.95 39.15 15.86
C GLY A 95 17.83 40.17 15.12
N PHE A 96 18.78 39.72 14.31
CA PHE A 96 19.61 40.63 13.50
C PHE A 96 18.81 41.33 12.39
N LEU A 97 17.83 40.66 11.80
CA LEU A 97 16.94 41.27 10.79
C LEU A 97 16.10 42.42 11.41
N LEU A 98 15.55 42.26 12.61
CA LEU A 98 14.80 43.31 13.26
C LEU A 98 15.65 44.55 13.55
N VAL A 99 16.92 44.34 13.95
CA VAL A 99 17.88 45.46 14.12
C VAL A 99 18.20 46.09 12.76
N LEU A 100 18.39 45.29 11.70
CA LEU A 100 18.63 45.80 10.34
C LEU A 100 17.43 46.65 9.88
N MET A 101 16.20 46.16 10.05
CA MET A 101 14.99 46.93 9.69
C MET A 101 14.78 48.18 10.49
N TYR A 102 15.26 48.22 11.74
CA TYR A 102 15.26 49.46 12.53
C TYR A 102 16.04 50.55 11.84
N PHE A 103 17.24 50.22 11.31
CA PHE A 103 18.08 51.21 10.65
C PHE A 103 17.67 51.48 9.19
N SER A 104 17.21 50.50 8.45
CA SER A 104 16.87 50.65 7.03
C SER A 104 15.52 51.35 6.83
N MET A 105 14.48 50.87 7.54
CA MET A 105 13.11 51.41 7.42
C MET A 105 12.73 52.34 8.57
N GLY A 106 12.99 51.91 9.81
CA GLY A 106 12.59 52.63 11.00
C GLY A 106 13.19 54.03 11.07
N ALA A 107 14.50 54.13 11.01
CA ALA A 107 15.21 55.40 11.09
C ALA A 107 15.05 56.20 9.81
N HIS A 108 15.14 55.55 8.64
CA HIS A 108 15.14 56.24 7.35
C HIS A 108 13.74 56.67 6.88
N MET A 109 12.74 55.78 6.97
CA MET A 109 11.39 56.07 6.43
C MET A 109 10.44 56.63 7.50
N TRP A 110 10.57 56.22 8.77
CA TRP A 110 9.63 56.58 9.82
C TRP A 110 10.22 57.53 10.88
N GLY A 111 11.49 57.90 10.71
CA GLY A 111 12.15 58.88 11.60
C GLY A 111 12.31 58.36 13.05
N TRP A 112 12.53 57.05 13.22
CA TRP A 112 12.76 56.50 14.55
C TRP A 112 14.07 57.06 15.14
N PRO A 113 14.15 57.22 16.48
CA PRO A 113 15.29 57.83 17.11
C PRO A 113 16.57 57.05 16.86
N ILE A 114 17.60 57.75 16.40
CA ILE A 114 18.95 57.21 16.20
C ILE A 114 19.96 57.99 17.00
N PRO A 115 21.11 57.43 17.38
CA PRO A 115 22.16 58.13 18.04
C PRO A 115 22.62 59.34 17.21
N SER A 116 22.88 60.47 17.88
CA SER A 116 23.19 61.77 17.23
C SER A 116 24.39 61.70 16.24
N TRP A 117 25.34 60.81 16.45
CA TRP A 117 26.48 60.62 15.55
C TRP A 117 26.09 59.92 14.22
N LEU A 118 24.91 59.34 14.11
CA LEU A 118 24.37 58.76 12.88
C LEU A 118 23.48 59.74 12.12
N GLU A 119 23.01 60.81 12.74
CA GLU A 119 22.17 61.80 12.07
C GLU A 119 22.93 62.47 10.95
N GLY A 120 22.41 62.37 9.71
CA GLY A 120 23.09 62.87 8.50
C GLY A 120 24.29 62.08 8.03
N ASN A 121 24.72 61.02 8.76
CA ASN A 121 25.81 60.15 8.37
C ASN A 121 25.32 58.92 7.59
N HIS A 122 24.97 59.11 6.32
CA HIS A 122 24.40 58.05 5.48
C HIS A 122 25.36 56.89 5.25
N VAL A 123 26.67 57.18 5.20
CA VAL A 123 27.72 56.14 5.03
C VAL A 123 27.77 55.21 6.25
N ALA A 124 27.74 55.75 7.47
CA ALA A 124 27.70 54.93 8.71
C ALA A 124 26.43 54.07 8.76
N MET A 125 25.31 54.63 8.36
CA MET A 125 24.04 53.84 8.24
C MET A 125 24.17 52.69 7.24
N GLY A 126 24.75 52.93 6.09
CA GLY A 126 25.03 51.90 5.09
C GLY A 126 26.01 50.82 5.56
N LEU A 127 27.04 51.21 6.32
CA LEU A 127 28.01 50.25 6.92
C LEU A 127 27.36 49.38 7.97
N ILE A 128 26.47 49.91 8.80
CA ILE A 128 25.71 49.12 9.80
C ILE A 128 24.83 48.07 9.05
N GLN A 129 24.12 48.49 8.04
CA GLN A 129 23.28 47.56 7.22
C GLN A 129 24.15 46.49 6.56
N LEU A 130 25.28 46.82 6.01
CA LEU A 130 26.26 45.89 5.41
C LEU A 130 26.69 44.82 6.42
N LEU A 131 27.16 45.26 7.62
CA LEU A 131 27.64 44.34 8.67
C LEU A 131 26.53 43.41 9.18
N LEU A 132 25.33 43.91 9.43
CA LEU A 132 24.20 43.11 9.84
C LEU A 132 23.80 42.08 8.77
N THR A 133 23.80 42.48 7.52
CA THR A 133 23.52 41.60 6.39
C THR A 133 24.56 40.49 6.26
N ILE A 134 25.85 40.82 6.39
CA ILE A 134 26.94 39.79 6.40
C ILE A 134 26.73 38.77 7.52
N ILE A 135 26.37 39.20 8.73
CA ILE A 135 26.10 38.29 9.86
C ILE A 135 24.97 37.33 9.47
N ILE A 136 23.87 37.84 8.92
CA ILE A 136 22.72 37.02 8.49
C ILE A 136 23.12 36.05 7.36
N MET A 137 23.95 36.47 6.41
CA MET A 137 24.47 35.61 5.34
C MET A 137 25.38 34.49 5.90
N ILE A 138 26.23 34.79 6.90
CA ILE A 138 27.08 33.79 7.56
C ILE A 138 26.25 32.76 8.32
N ILE A 139 25.25 33.19 9.07
CA ILE A 139 24.29 32.29 9.76
C ILE A 139 23.63 31.35 8.74
N ASN A 140 23.30 31.86 7.56
CA ASN A 140 22.61 31.14 6.49
C ASN A 140 23.55 30.61 5.38
N LYS A 141 24.84 30.49 5.65
CA LYS A 141 25.87 30.03 4.67
C LYS A 141 25.55 28.74 3.95
N LYS A 142 24.73 27.87 4.55
CA LYS A 142 24.33 26.59 3.95
C LYS A 142 23.67 26.76 2.56
N PHE A 143 22.88 27.85 2.37
CA PHE A 143 22.25 28.13 1.07
C PHE A 143 23.30 28.45 -0.01
N PHE A 144 24.31 29.24 0.33
CA PHE A 144 25.38 29.62 -0.62
C PHE A 144 26.26 28.43 -0.98
N VAL A 145 26.67 27.63 0.05
CA VAL A 145 27.53 26.46 -0.17
C VAL A 145 26.79 25.40 -1.01
N SER A 146 25.53 25.11 -0.68
CA SER A 146 24.70 24.14 -1.41
C SER A 146 24.40 24.63 -2.83
N GLY A 147 24.02 25.91 -2.97
CA GLY A 147 23.71 26.53 -4.27
C GLY A 147 24.90 26.52 -5.19
N PHE A 148 26.09 26.96 -4.74
CA PHE A 148 27.32 26.98 -5.53
C PHE A 148 27.76 25.57 -5.93
N LYS A 149 27.77 24.61 -5.00
CA LYS A 149 28.08 23.21 -5.33
C LYS A 149 27.18 22.67 -6.43
N SER A 150 25.87 22.94 -6.36
CA SER A 150 24.90 22.48 -7.36
C SER A 150 25.16 23.06 -8.75
N VAL A 151 25.54 24.33 -8.84
CA VAL A 151 25.90 24.98 -10.11
C VAL A 151 27.16 24.34 -10.71
N VAL A 152 28.23 24.21 -9.91
CA VAL A 152 29.51 23.62 -10.36
C VAL A 152 29.32 22.21 -10.92
N HIS A 153 28.39 21.46 -10.35
CA HIS A 153 28.06 20.11 -10.82
C HIS A 153 26.96 20.09 -11.92
N GLY A 154 26.59 21.21 -12.50
CA GLY A 154 25.65 21.32 -13.64
C GLY A 154 24.19 20.97 -13.29
N ALA A 155 23.81 21.06 -12.01
CA ALA A 155 22.45 20.77 -11.54
C ALA A 155 21.97 21.84 -10.54
N PRO A 156 21.69 23.06 -11.02
CA PRO A 156 21.22 24.14 -10.17
C PRO A 156 19.93 23.72 -9.42
N ASN A 157 19.90 24.00 -8.14
CA ASN A 157 18.81 23.66 -7.25
C ASN A 157 18.13 24.90 -6.66
N MET A 158 17.18 24.71 -5.75
CA MET A 158 16.53 25.80 -5.05
C MET A 158 17.51 26.72 -4.32
N ASP A 159 18.50 26.15 -3.63
CA ASP A 159 19.49 26.95 -2.90
C ASP A 159 20.31 27.84 -3.84
N THR A 160 20.45 27.44 -5.13
CA THR A 160 21.07 28.26 -6.18
C THR A 160 20.26 29.54 -6.45
N LEU A 161 18.94 29.44 -6.56
CA LEU A 161 18.07 30.60 -6.80
C LEU A 161 18.14 31.59 -5.64
N VAL A 162 18.09 31.08 -4.42
CA VAL A 162 18.20 31.88 -3.19
C VAL A 162 19.57 32.54 -3.11
N ALA A 163 20.63 31.78 -3.28
CA ALA A 163 22.00 32.28 -3.23
C ALA A 163 22.24 33.37 -4.29
N LEU A 164 21.73 33.14 -5.51
CA LEU A 164 21.86 34.11 -6.61
C LEU A 164 21.11 35.41 -6.32
N GLY A 165 19.84 35.31 -5.87
CA GLY A 165 19.02 36.47 -5.51
C GLY A 165 19.60 37.29 -4.35
N ALA A 166 19.99 36.61 -3.26
CA ALA A 166 20.57 37.27 -2.10
C ALA A 166 21.97 37.87 -2.43
N SER A 167 22.82 37.18 -3.22
CA SER A 167 24.10 37.69 -3.64
C SER A 167 24.00 38.89 -4.57
N ALA A 168 23.05 38.86 -5.54
CA ALA A 168 22.82 39.98 -6.43
C ALA A 168 22.35 41.22 -5.67
N SER A 169 21.41 41.07 -4.73
CA SER A 169 20.96 42.16 -3.86
C SER A 169 22.09 42.72 -2.99
N PHE A 170 22.91 41.84 -2.40
CA PHE A 170 24.06 42.25 -1.60
C PHE A 170 25.13 42.98 -2.41
N LEU A 171 25.55 42.41 -3.54
CA LEU A 171 26.61 43.00 -4.38
C LEU A 171 26.19 44.36 -4.94
N TRP A 172 24.93 44.49 -5.38
CA TRP A 172 24.41 45.81 -5.80
C TRP A 172 24.43 46.81 -4.66
N SER A 173 24.01 46.46 -3.45
CA SER A 173 24.03 47.34 -2.30
C SER A 173 25.45 47.74 -1.91
N VAL A 174 26.44 46.86 -2.05
CA VAL A 174 27.85 47.19 -1.86
C VAL A 174 28.30 48.18 -2.90
N TYR A 175 27.95 47.99 -4.18
CA TYR A 175 28.23 48.95 -5.25
C TYR A 175 27.61 50.33 -4.96
N ALA A 176 26.30 50.35 -4.59
CA ALA A 176 25.61 51.57 -4.23
C ALA A 176 26.26 52.29 -3.00
N LEU A 177 26.75 51.53 -2.03
CA LEU A 177 27.51 52.08 -0.89
C LEU A 177 28.81 52.72 -1.32
N PHE A 178 29.56 52.14 -2.27
CA PHE A 178 30.77 52.77 -2.82
C PHE A 178 30.41 54.06 -3.58
N MET A 179 29.40 54.06 -4.43
CA MET A 179 28.93 55.25 -5.14
C MET A 179 28.42 56.32 -4.19
N MET A 180 27.81 55.93 -3.10
CA MET A 180 27.35 56.84 -2.03
C MET A 180 28.54 57.51 -1.34
N THR A 181 29.64 56.79 -1.08
CA THR A 181 30.85 57.39 -0.49
C THR A 181 31.44 58.41 -1.43
N ASP A 182 31.53 58.14 -2.74
CA ASP A 182 31.99 59.09 -3.75
C ASP A 182 31.09 60.34 -3.78
N ALA A 183 29.78 60.15 -3.86
CA ALA A 183 28.81 61.22 -3.85
C ALA A 183 28.89 62.07 -2.56
N GLN A 184 29.09 61.47 -1.39
CA GLN A 184 29.26 62.16 -0.11
C GLN A 184 30.51 63.04 -0.10
N VAL A 185 31.63 62.56 -0.69
CA VAL A 185 32.92 63.33 -0.74
C VAL A 185 32.83 64.50 -1.68
N HIS A 186 32.21 64.34 -2.87
CA HIS A 186 32.20 65.36 -3.91
C HIS A 186 30.95 66.26 -3.91
N GLY A 187 29.81 65.79 -3.36
CA GLY A 187 28.52 66.50 -3.39
C GLY A 187 27.81 66.71 -2.03
N GLY A 188 28.43 66.23 -0.98
CA GLY A 188 27.86 66.35 0.38
C GLY A 188 26.71 65.35 0.64
N SER A 189 26.04 65.54 1.79
CA SER A 189 25.01 64.63 2.26
C SER A 189 23.76 64.53 1.37
N GLU A 190 23.37 65.61 0.70
CA GLU A 190 22.24 65.62 -0.22
C GLU A 190 22.49 64.79 -1.47
N ALA A 191 23.72 64.74 -1.98
CA ALA A 191 24.11 63.94 -3.12
C ALA A 191 24.21 62.44 -2.80
N ALA A 192 24.46 62.11 -1.55
CA ALA A 192 24.54 60.73 -1.08
C ALA A 192 23.13 60.09 -0.89
N MET A 193 22.10 60.85 -0.64
CA MET A 193 20.76 60.39 -0.30
C MET A 193 20.12 59.54 -1.41
N PRO A 194 20.19 59.82 -2.73
CA PRO A 194 19.66 58.97 -3.75
C PRO A 194 20.24 57.55 -3.72
N TRP A 195 21.55 57.42 -3.45
CA TRP A 195 22.22 56.12 -3.37
C TRP A 195 21.82 55.29 -2.16
N MET A 196 21.36 55.92 -1.06
CA MET A 196 20.83 55.24 0.11
C MET A 196 19.51 54.54 -0.19
N ASN A 197 18.68 55.09 -1.09
CA ASN A 197 17.44 54.47 -1.56
C ASN A 197 17.65 53.25 -2.45
N GLU A 198 18.90 53.08 -3.00
CA GLU A 198 19.29 51.98 -3.82
C GLU A 198 19.80 50.76 -3.04
N PHE A 199 19.73 50.78 -1.70
CA PHE A 199 20.17 49.66 -0.89
C PHE A 199 19.11 48.54 -0.87
N TYR A 200 19.55 47.32 -1.14
CA TYR A 200 18.83 46.06 -1.06
C TYR A 200 19.41 45.15 0.04
N PHE A 201 20.16 45.67 1.02
CA PHE A 201 20.70 44.91 2.14
C PHE A 201 19.60 44.20 2.93
N GLU A 202 18.51 44.90 3.22
CA GLU A 202 17.34 44.36 3.90
C GLU A 202 16.66 43.27 3.05
N SER A 203 16.58 43.46 1.72
CA SER A 203 16.00 42.47 0.81
C SER A 203 16.81 41.18 0.80
N ALA A 204 18.14 41.26 0.74
CA ALA A 204 19.05 40.11 0.81
C ALA A 204 18.85 39.35 2.14
N ALA A 205 18.79 40.06 3.27
CA ALA A 205 18.60 39.48 4.57
C ALA A 205 17.19 38.87 4.74
N MET A 206 16.14 39.58 4.29
CA MET A 206 14.75 39.17 4.37
C MET A 206 14.50 37.89 3.58
N ILE A 207 15.04 37.77 2.34
CA ILE A 207 14.96 36.56 1.51
C ILE A 207 15.50 35.37 2.31
N LEU A 208 16.67 35.47 2.92
CA LEU A 208 17.29 34.38 3.69
C LEU A 208 16.45 33.98 4.91
N VAL A 209 15.91 34.96 5.63
CA VAL A 209 15.10 34.71 6.84
C VAL A 209 13.75 34.08 6.46
N LEU A 210 13.02 34.63 5.48
CA LEU A 210 11.73 34.08 5.04
C LEU A 210 11.88 32.65 4.47
N ILE A 211 12.94 32.37 3.72
CA ILE A 211 13.21 31.02 3.26
C ILE A 211 13.54 30.08 4.42
N THR A 212 14.24 30.57 5.44
CA THR A 212 14.48 29.79 6.67
C THR A 212 13.19 29.50 7.41
N VAL A 213 12.21 30.45 7.46
CA VAL A 213 10.83 30.19 7.97
C VAL A 213 10.18 29.06 7.17
N GLY A 214 10.20 29.15 5.82
CA GLY A 214 9.62 28.13 4.97
C GLY A 214 10.24 26.75 5.22
N LYS A 215 11.58 26.67 5.34
CA LYS A 215 12.31 25.42 5.65
C LYS A 215 12.02 24.88 7.04
N MET A 216 11.83 25.74 8.02
CA MET A 216 11.46 25.32 9.37
C MET A 216 10.03 24.74 9.40
N LEU A 217 9.08 25.40 8.74
CA LEU A 217 7.71 24.89 8.61
C LEU A 217 7.68 23.57 7.85
N GLU A 218 8.48 23.44 6.80
CA GLU A 218 8.67 22.20 6.05
C GLU A 218 9.18 21.07 6.94
N ALA A 219 10.25 21.31 7.71
CA ALA A 219 10.84 20.30 8.61
C ALA A 219 9.85 19.88 9.71
N HIS A 220 9.20 20.84 10.36
CA HIS A 220 8.19 20.57 11.38
C HIS A 220 7.02 19.72 10.83
N SER A 221 6.58 20.02 9.63
CA SER A 221 5.48 19.31 8.98
C SER A 221 5.89 17.90 8.56
N LYS A 222 7.12 17.71 8.07
CA LYS A 222 7.70 16.38 7.85
C LYS A 222 7.71 15.54 9.13
N GLY A 223 8.12 16.12 10.25
CA GLY A 223 8.07 15.46 11.56
C GLY A 223 6.68 14.93 11.90
N LYS A 224 5.62 15.74 11.67
CA LYS A 224 4.23 15.31 11.92
C LYS A 224 3.74 14.20 10.97
N THR A 225 4.23 14.14 9.74
CA THR A 225 3.83 13.08 8.80
C THR A 225 4.42 11.72 9.16
N THR A 226 5.54 11.68 9.89
CA THR A 226 6.14 10.43 10.40
C THR A 226 5.55 9.96 11.74
N ASP A 227 4.67 10.74 12.37
CA ASP A 227 4.11 10.42 13.70
C ASP A 227 3.29 9.12 13.71
N ALA A 228 2.61 8.77 12.61
CA ALA A 228 1.89 7.51 12.49
C ALA A 228 2.84 6.30 12.59
N LEU A 229 3.97 6.36 11.88
CA LEU A 229 5.00 5.32 11.95
C LEU A 229 5.66 5.25 13.33
N LYS A 230 5.97 6.41 13.93
CA LYS A 230 6.50 6.47 15.30
C LYS A 230 5.52 5.90 16.33
N SER A 231 4.21 6.14 16.17
CA SER A 231 3.21 5.59 17.09
C SER A 231 3.16 4.07 17.00
N LEU A 232 3.27 3.47 15.81
CA LEU A 232 3.38 2.01 15.65
C LEU A 232 4.65 1.46 16.32
N MET A 233 5.80 2.10 16.11
CA MET A 233 7.07 1.68 16.75
C MET A 233 7.03 1.75 18.28
N ARG A 234 6.28 2.69 18.86
CA ARG A 234 6.12 2.84 20.31
C ARG A 234 5.23 1.77 20.96
N LEU A 235 4.45 1.03 20.16
CA LEU A 235 3.62 -0.05 20.66
C LEU A 235 4.46 -1.29 21.03
N ALA A 236 5.63 -1.44 20.43
CA ALA A 236 6.52 -2.56 20.71
C ALA A 236 6.98 -2.57 22.19
N PRO A 237 6.70 -3.64 22.95
CA PRO A 237 7.20 -3.80 24.31
C PRO A 237 8.73 -3.84 24.31
N LYS A 238 9.34 -3.33 25.37
CA LYS A 238 10.81 -3.36 25.51
C LYS A 238 11.31 -4.58 26.26
N THR A 239 10.45 -5.23 27.02
CA THR A 239 10.78 -6.38 27.85
C THR A 239 9.73 -7.47 27.70
N ALA A 240 10.14 -8.72 27.95
CA ALA A 240 9.31 -9.90 27.97
C ALA A 240 9.52 -10.67 29.28
N ASN A 241 8.47 -11.26 29.84
CA ASN A 241 8.55 -12.16 30.97
C ASN A 241 8.65 -13.61 30.45
N VAL A 242 9.85 -14.17 30.42
CA VAL A 242 10.14 -15.48 29.82
C VAL A 242 10.37 -16.50 30.93
N VAL A 243 9.85 -17.71 30.74
CA VAL A 243 10.05 -18.84 31.64
C VAL A 243 11.18 -19.72 31.10
N ARG A 244 12.34 -19.67 31.74
CA ARG A 244 13.50 -20.53 31.42
C ARG A 244 13.84 -21.44 32.59
N ASN A 245 13.90 -22.75 32.36
CA ASN A 245 14.15 -23.75 33.39
C ASN A 245 13.14 -23.68 34.57
N GLY A 246 11.89 -23.35 34.31
CA GLY A 246 10.83 -23.23 35.32
C GLY A 246 10.87 -21.95 36.16
N VAL A 247 11.81 -21.02 35.88
CA VAL A 247 11.93 -19.74 36.57
C VAL A 247 11.54 -18.61 35.61
N GLU A 248 10.62 -17.74 36.06
CA GLU A 248 10.25 -16.53 35.31
C GLU A 248 11.34 -15.46 35.46
N ALA A 249 11.76 -14.88 34.33
CA ALA A 249 12.72 -13.79 34.28
C ALA A 249 12.28 -12.73 33.27
N THR A 250 12.38 -11.47 33.67
CA THR A 250 12.17 -10.36 32.73
C THR A 250 13.44 -10.11 31.93
N VAL A 251 13.36 -10.25 30.61
CA VAL A 251 14.46 -10.06 29.68
C VAL A 251 14.11 -8.98 28.64
N PRO A 252 15.10 -8.32 28.03
CA PRO A 252 14.87 -7.50 26.85
C PRO A 252 14.19 -8.34 25.75
N VAL A 253 13.24 -7.74 25.00
CA VAL A 253 12.50 -8.48 23.95
C VAL A 253 13.41 -9.03 22.86
N GLU A 254 14.55 -8.39 22.62
CA GLU A 254 15.56 -8.81 21.64
C GLU A 254 16.27 -10.13 22.04
N GLU A 255 16.20 -10.54 23.30
CA GLU A 255 16.79 -11.79 23.81
C GLU A 255 15.82 -12.98 23.76
N VAL A 256 14.56 -12.76 23.40
CA VAL A 256 13.56 -13.82 23.23
C VAL A 256 13.86 -14.59 21.93
N LYS A 257 13.77 -15.91 22.00
CA LYS A 257 14.02 -16.82 20.89
C LYS A 257 12.74 -17.58 20.52
N PRO A 258 12.60 -18.02 19.27
CA PRO A 258 11.53 -18.94 18.90
C PRO A 258 11.58 -20.19 19.81
N GLY A 259 10.42 -20.62 20.33
CA GLY A 259 10.28 -21.71 21.27
C GLY A 259 10.45 -21.31 22.75
N ASP A 260 10.81 -20.06 23.08
CA ASP A 260 10.78 -19.58 24.47
C ASP A 260 9.31 -19.48 24.95
N ILE A 261 9.08 -19.89 26.18
CA ILE A 261 7.75 -19.72 26.81
C ILE A 261 7.71 -18.36 27.50
N PHE A 262 6.74 -17.54 27.16
CA PHE A 262 6.53 -16.24 27.81
C PHE A 262 5.15 -16.16 28.48
N VAL A 263 5.06 -15.26 29.45
CA VAL A 263 3.88 -15.07 30.27
C VAL A 263 3.33 -13.67 30.10
N VAL A 264 2.02 -13.53 29.96
CA VAL A 264 1.35 -12.25 29.84
C VAL A 264 0.18 -12.16 30.83
N ARG A 265 0.23 -11.14 31.68
CA ARG A 265 -0.81 -10.87 32.69
C ARG A 265 -1.83 -9.88 32.18
N PRO A 266 -3.02 -9.78 32.78
CA PRO A 266 -4.00 -8.76 32.43
C PRO A 266 -3.38 -7.35 32.46
N GLY A 267 -3.62 -6.58 31.39
CA GLY A 267 -3.10 -5.24 31.21
C GLY A 267 -1.69 -5.17 30.61
N GLU A 268 -0.99 -6.30 30.47
CA GLU A 268 0.32 -6.33 29.83
C GLU A 268 0.21 -6.44 28.31
N SER A 269 1.19 -5.87 27.62
CA SER A 269 1.33 -6.02 26.16
C SER A 269 2.07 -7.32 25.84
N ILE A 270 1.62 -8.01 24.80
CA ILE A 270 2.23 -9.24 24.28
C ILE A 270 3.58 -8.89 23.64
N PRO A 271 4.70 -9.53 24.07
CA PRO A 271 6.03 -9.09 23.67
C PRO A 271 6.44 -9.52 22.26
N VAL A 272 6.07 -10.72 21.86
CA VAL A 272 6.39 -11.34 20.56
C VAL A 272 5.18 -12.14 20.06
N ASP A 273 5.18 -12.52 18.77
CA ASP A 273 4.13 -13.39 18.27
C ASP A 273 4.27 -14.81 18.85
N GLY A 274 3.16 -15.43 19.19
CA GLY A 274 3.16 -16.75 19.81
C GLY A 274 1.84 -17.49 19.70
N VAL A 275 1.82 -18.69 20.27
CA VAL A 275 0.63 -19.55 20.40
C VAL A 275 0.33 -19.77 21.90
N VAL A 276 -0.91 -19.65 22.28
CA VAL A 276 -1.37 -19.89 23.67
C VAL A 276 -1.22 -21.36 24.03
N LEU A 277 -0.42 -21.66 25.05
CA LEU A 277 -0.24 -23.00 25.59
C LEU A 277 -1.16 -23.29 26.80
N GLU A 278 -1.46 -22.25 27.59
CA GLU A 278 -2.22 -22.37 28.82
C GLU A 278 -3.00 -21.08 29.11
N GLY A 279 -4.24 -21.19 29.53
CA GLY A 279 -5.11 -20.08 29.91
C GLY A 279 -6.02 -19.62 28.78
N ASP A 280 -7.05 -18.86 29.16
CA ASP A 280 -8.01 -18.21 28.26
C ASP A 280 -8.01 -16.72 28.56
N THR A 281 -8.14 -15.90 27.52
CA THR A 281 -8.12 -14.44 27.64
C THR A 281 -8.88 -13.76 26.52
N ALA A 282 -9.18 -12.46 26.72
CA ALA A 282 -9.57 -11.57 25.65
C ALA A 282 -8.40 -10.61 25.34
N VAL A 283 -7.99 -10.52 24.08
CA VAL A 283 -6.87 -9.71 23.61
C VAL A 283 -7.39 -8.51 22.82
N ASN A 284 -6.97 -7.32 23.20
CA ASN A 284 -7.25 -6.10 22.42
C ASN A 284 -6.22 -5.97 21.30
N GLU A 285 -6.64 -6.23 20.09
CA GLU A 285 -5.83 -6.17 18.87
C GLU A 285 -5.95 -4.82 18.12
N SER A 286 -6.62 -3.83 18.70
CA SER A 286 -6.92 -2.54 18.06
C SER A 286 -5.69 -1.78 17.56
N ALA A 287 -4.53 -2.04 18.13
CA ALA A 287 -3.26 -1.45 17.73
C ALA A 287 -2.79 -1.92 16.34
N LEU A 288 -3.16 -3.15 15.94
CA LEU A 288 -2.78 -3.76 14.66
C LEU A 288 -3.93 -3.75 13.66
N THR A 289 -5.13 -4.08 14.13
CA THR A 289 -6.33 -4.23 13.29
C THR A 289 -7.19 -2.97 13.21
N GLY A 290 -7.08 -2.08 14.19
CA GLY A 290 -7.97 -0.92 14.35
C GLY A 290 -9.33 -1.26 14.98
N GLU A 291 -9.61 -2.53 15.31
CA GLU A 291 -10.86 -2.97 15.93
C GLU A 291 -10.79 -2.81 17.45
N SER A 292 -11.81 -2.15 18.03
CA SER A 292 -11.82 -1.86 19.46
C SER A 292 -12.39 -3.00 20.32
N ILE A 293 -13.02 -4.02 19.71
CA ILE A 293 -13.61 -5.15 20.42
C ILE A 293 -12.50 -6.17 20.69
N PRO A 294 -12.23 -6.53 21.95
CA PRO A 294 -11.26 -7.59 22.26
C PRO A 294 -11.69 -8.94 21.65
N VAL A 295 -10.72 -9.70 21.19
CA VAL A 295 -10.89 -11.04 20.62
C VAL A 295 -10.57 -12.07 21.67
N ASP A 296 -11.47 -13.03 21.89
CA ASP A 296 -11.26 -14.14 22.80
C ASP A 296 -10.19 -15.08 22.23
N LYS A 297 -9.26 -15.50 23.08
CA LYS A 297 -8.15 -16.42 22.75
C LYS A 297 -8.12 -17.56 23.74
N ALA A 298 -8.08 -18.77 23.23
CA ALA A 298 -7.99 -20.03 23.97
C ALA A 298 -6.68 -20.77 23.64
N VAL A 299 -6.46 -21.89 24.27
CA VAL A 299 -5.28 -22.75 24.02
C VAL A 299 -5.26 -23.18 22.54
N GLY A 300 -4.13 -22.97 21.89
CA GLY A 300 -3.93 -23.21 20.47
C GLY A 300 -4.09 -21.98 19.56
N ASP A 301 -4.67 -20.89 20.07
CA ASP A 301 -4.85 -19.66 19.30
C ASP A 301 -3.55 -18.85 19.21
N THR A 302 -3.41 -18.11 18.11
CA THR A 302 -2.26 -17.23 17.88
C THR A 302 -2.49 -15.87 18.55
N VAL A 303 -1.42 -15.31 19.09
CA VAL A 303 -1.36 -13.95 19.63
C VAL A 303 -0.24 -13.16 18.96
N SER A 304 -0.46 -11.86 18.76
CA SER A 304 0.47 -10.99 18.04
C SER A 304 1.15 -9.98 18.96
N ALA A 305 2.41 -9.68 18.68
CA ALA A 305 3.20 -8.67 19.38
C ALA A 305 2.48 -7.31 19.42
N ALA A 306 2.65 -6.57 20.53
CA ALA A 306 2.08 -5.25 20.79
C ALA A 306 0.55 -5.20 20.98
N THR A 307 -0.16 -6.31 20.97
CA THR A 307 -1.54 -6.40 21.41
C THR A 307 -1.63 -6.47 22.93
N ILE A 308 -2.76 -6.12 23.52
CA ILE A 308 -2.89 -6.00 24.98
C ILE A 308 -3.79 -7.09 25.52
N ASN A 309 -3.27 -7.88 26.44
CA ASN A 309 -4.07 -8.84 27.19
C ASN A 309 -5.03 -8.08 28.12
N THR A 310 -6.34 -8.22 27.96
CA THR A 310 -7.35 -7.47 28.74
C THR A 310 -7.85 -8.24 29.96
N SER A 311 -7.83 -9.58 29.91
CA SER A 311 -8.34 -10.42 30.99
C SER A 311 -7.53 -11.73 31.05
N GLY A 312 -7.63 -12.50 32.11
CA GLY A 312 -6.97 -13.78 32.21
C GLY A 312 -5.44 -13.74 32.23
N PHE A 313 -4.85 -14.85 32.59
CA PHE A 313 -3.40 -15.10 32.58
C PHE A 313 -3.12 -16.11 31.48
N ILE A 314 -2.19 -15.82 30.59
CA ILE A 314 -1.81 -16.75 29.52
C ILE A 314 -0.32 -17.05 29.53
N ARG A 315 0.00 -18.28 29.13
CA ARG A 315 1.36 -18.72 28.79
C ARG A 315 1.38 -19.04 27.31
N CYS A 316 2.36 -18.46 26.61
CA CYS A 316 2.47 -18.60 25.18
C CYS A 316 3.85 -19.11 24.82
N GLU A 317 3.96 -19.84 23.72
CA GLU A 317 5.22 -20.18 23.06
C GLU A 317 5.51 -19.16 21.96
N ALA A 318 6.72 -18.61 21.95
CA ALA A 318 7.15 -17.64 20.95
C ALA A 318 7.33 -18.32 19.59
N THR A 319 6.60 -17.86 18.57
CA THR A 319 6.69 -18.37 17.19
C THR A 319 7.56 -17.49 16.31
N HIS A 320 7.32 -16.15 16.34
CA HIS A 320 8.10 -15.17 15.58
C HIS A 320 8.65 -14.10 16.52
N VAL A 321 9.92 -13.75 16.35
CA VAL A 321 10.65 -12.83 17.23
C VAL A 321 11.41 -11.78 16.42
N GLY A 322 11.73 -10.64 17.02
CA GLY A 322 12.57 -9.60 16.42
C GLY A 322 11.95 -9.01 15.14
N GLU A 323 12.68 -9.09 14.02
CA GLU A 323 12.24 -8.54 12.73
C GLU A 323 11.11 -9.35 12.07
N ASP A 324 10.91 -10.60 12.49
CA ASP A 324 9.92 -11.51 11.92
C ASP A 324 8.54 -11.37 12.58
N THR A 325 8.40 -10.60 13.67
CA THR A 325 7.09 -10.35 14.28
C THR A 325 6.14 -9.61 13.34
N THR A 326 4.85 -9.87 13.48
CA THR A 326 3.77 -9.20 12.73
C THR A 326 3.90 -7.68 12.78
N LEU A 327 4.14 -7.10 13.97
CA LEU A 327 4.36 -5.67 14.13
C LEU A 327 5.59 -5.17 13.35
N SER A 328 6.71 -5.89 13.41
CA SER A 328 7.93 -5.53 12.68
C SER A 328 7.72 -5.58 11.16
N LYS A 329 7.00 -6.58 10.65
CA LYS A 329 6.60 -6.69 9.24
C LYS A 329 5.73 -5.50 8.83
N ILE A 330 4.75 -5.09 9.65
CA ILE A 330 3.90 -3.91 9.41
C ILE A 330 4.74 -2.64 9.34
N ILE A 331 5.60 -2.39 10.33
CA ILE A 331 6.49 -1.22 10.36
C ILE A 331 7.38 -1.18 9.12
N LYS A 332 7.94 -2.32 8.73
CA LYS A 332 8.76 -2.44 7.52
C LYS A 332 7.96 -2.12 6.26
N MET A 333 6.76 -2.67 6.08
CA MET A 333 5.89 -2.38 4.93
C MET A 333 5.57 -0.87 4.83
N VAL A 334 5.18 -0.23 5.93
CA VAL A 334 4.89 1.22 5.93
C VAL A 334 6.16 2.04 5.63
N SER A 335 7.31 1.62 6.14
CA SER A 335 8.60 2.26 5.86
C SER A 335 9.02 2.10 4.40
N ASP A 336 8.86 0.91 3.82
CA ASP A 336 9.18 0.61 2.42
C ASP A 336 8.26 1.38 1.47
N ALA A 337 6.97 1.46 1.79
CA ALA A 337 6.02 2.29 1.04
C ALA A 337 6.44 3.77 1.02
N ALA A 338 6.94 4.29 2.15
CA ALA A 338 7.44 5.67 2.23
C ALA A 338 8.76 5.88 1.44
N ALA A 339 9.54 4.82 1.23
CA ALA A 339 10.80 4.87 0.47
C ALA A 339 10.59 4.74 -1.04
N THR A 340 9.45 4.20 -1.49
CA THR A 340 9.13 4.02 -2.92
C THR A 340 8.50 5.28 -3.52
N LYS A 341 8.54 5.40 -4.85
CA LYS A 341 7.95 6.54 -5.58
C LYS A 341 6.81 6.12 -6.47
N ALA A 342 5.67 6.76 -6.26
CA ALA A 342 4.54 6.68 -7.17
C ALA A 342 4.84 7.28 -8.55
N PRO A 343 4.23 6.78 -9.64
CA PRO A 343 4.40 7.33 -10.99
C PRO A 343 4.14 8.84 -11.09
N ILE A 344 3.14 9.35 -10.39
CA ILE A 344 2.83 10.79 -10.34
C ILE A 344 3.98 11.61 -9.70
N ALA A 345 4.71 11.06 -8.75
CA ALA A 345 5.88 11.70 -8.15
C ALA A 345 7.04 11.79 -9.15
N LYS A 346 7.28 10.74 -9.93
CA LYS A 346 8.31 10.74 -10.98
C LYS A 346 8.06 11.82 -12.02
N LEU A 347 6.80 12.06 -12.38
CA LEU A 347 6.42 13.15 -13.30
C LEU A 347 6.71 14.52 -12.70
N ALA A 348 6.34 14.73 -11.43
CA ALA A 348 6.62 15.98 -10.72
C ALA A 348 8.12 16.28 -10.60
N ASP A 349 8.95 15.27 -10.36
CA ASP A 349 10.41 15.39 -10.31
C ASP A 349 11.00 15.78 -11.67
N LYS A 350 10.50 15.18 -12.77
CA LYS A 350 10.94 15.52 -14.14
C LYS A 350 10.65 16.98 -14.47
N VAL A 351 9.45 17.46 -14.11
CA VAL A 351 9.07 18.87 -14.27
C VAL A 351 9.99 19.77 -13.45
N SER A 352 10.24 19.41 -12.19
CA SER A 352 11.11 20.17 -11.28
C SER A 352 12.56 20.32 -11.81
N GLY A 353 13.09 19.29 -12.47
CA GLY A 353 14.44 19.31 -13.05
C GLY A 353 14.60 20.29 -14.21
N VAL A 354 13.55 20.56 -14.98
CA VAL A 354 13.54 21.55 -16.07
C VAL A 354 13.22 22.95 -15.57
N PHE A 355 12.48 23.05 -14.48
CA PHE A 355 11.93 24.30 -13.97
C PHE A 355 13.01 25.31 -13.56
N VAL A 356 14.03 24.89 -12.80
CA VAL A 356 15.08 25.81 -12.30
C VAL A 356 15.88 26.45 -13.42
N PRO A 357 16.41 25.73 -14.43
CA PRO A 357 17.06 26.35 -15.60
C PRO A 357 16.15 27.31 -16.35
N THR A 358 14.87 26.96 -16.52
CA THR A 358 13.89 27.81 -17.20
C THR A 358 13.67 29.13 -16.45
N VAL A 359 13.56 29.08 -15.13
CA VAL A 359 13.42 30.29 -14.30
C VAL A 359 14.65 31.21 -14.39
N VAL A 360 15.84 30.64 -14.34
CA VAL A 360 17.08 31.43 -14.49
C VAL A 360 17.09 32.13 -15.87
N SER A 361 16.66 31.42 -16.92
CA SER A 361 16.52 32.01 -18.24
C SER A 361 15.50 33.15 -18.30
N ILE A 362 14.32 32.94 -17.67
CA ILE A 362 13.28 34.00 -17.59
C ILE A 362 13.78 35.20 -16.83
N ALA A 363 14.49 35.02 -15.71
CA ALA A 363 15.10 36.13 -14.97
C ALA A 363 16.12 36.91 -15.80
N ALA A 364 17.00 36.23 -16.55
CA ALA A 364 17.95 36.85 -17.45
C ALA A 364 17.24 37.63 -18.58
N VAL A 365 16.21 37.02 -19.18
CA VAL A 365 15.42 37.72 -20.22
C VAL A 365 14.70 38.92 -19.61
N THR A 366 14.12 38.81 -18.42
CA THR A 366 13.48 39.94 -17.73
C THR A 366 14.45 41.10 -17.52
N LEU A 367 15.68 40.83 -17.05
CA LEU A 367 16.74 41.84 -16.90
C LEU A 367 17.03 42.54 -18.21
N ILE A 368 17.29 41.76 -19.26
CA ILE A 368 17.63 42.27 -20.58
C ILE A 368 16.50 43.12 -21.17
N VAL A 369 15.27 42.66 -21.12
CA VAL A 369 14.08 43.35 -21.65
C VAL A 369 13.90 44.72 -20.99
N TRP A 370 13.98 44.80 -19.64
CA TRP A 370 13.82 46.06 -18.95
C TRP A 370 14.95 47.05 -19.24
N LEU A 371 16.19 46.55 -19.44
CA LEU A 371 17.31 47.40 -19.90
C LEU A 371 17.10 47.92 -21.32
N PHE A 372 16.58 47.08 -22.24
CA PHE A 372 16.25 47.52 -23.60
C PHE A 372 15.09 48.54 -23.66
N ILE A 373 14.14 48.47 -22.69
CA ILE A 373 13.06 49.47 -22.55
C ILE A 373 13.61 50.79 -21.98
N GLY A 374 14.87 50.86 -21.59
CA GLY A 374 15.50 52.07 -21.07
C GLY A 374 15.27 52.31 -19.56
N LYS A 375 14.86 51.27 -18.81
CA LYS A 375 14.81 51.39 -17.35
C LYS A 375 16.21 51.30 -16.75
N PRO A 376 16.45 51.95 -15.60
CA PRO A 376 17.74 51.85 -14.90
C PRO A 376 18.05 50.42 -14.45
N PHE A 377 19.32 50.12 -14.23
CA PHE A 377 19.84 48.78 -13.96
C PHE A 377 19.26 48.20 -12.64
N ASP A 378 19.16 49.02 -11.60
CA ASP A 378 18.57 48.67 -10.30
C ASP A 378 17.13 48.16 -10.46
N PHE A 379 16.31 48.87 -11.21
CA PHE A 379 14.95 48.47 -11.51
C PHE A 379 14.90 47.14 -12.26
N ALA A 380 15.70 46.98 -13.32
CA ALA A 380 15.76 45.74 -14.08
C ALA A 380 16.24 44.55 -13.22
N LEU A 381 17.27 44.79 -12.38
CA LEU A 381 17.82 43.81 -11.47
C LEU A 381 16.81 43.38 -10.41
N ALA A 382 16.06 44.33 -9.82
CA ALA A 382 15.03 44.05 -8.84
C ALA A 382 13.91 43.13 -9.43
N ARG A 383 13.53 43.30 -10.70
CA ARG A 383 12.57 42.40 -11.38
C ARG A 383 13.13 41.01 -11.59
N ALA A 384 14.38 40.91 -12.04
CA ALA A 384 15.06 39.64 -12.22
C ALA A 384 15.19 38.87 -10.89
N ILE A 385 15.58 39.55 -9.81
CA ILE A 385 15.67 38.99 -8.47
C ILE A 385 14.27 38.52 -8.02
N SER A 386 13.23 39.34 -8.24
CA SER A 386 11.85 38.94 -7.89
C SER A 386 11.40 37.66 -8.58
N VAL A 387 11.75 37.48 -9.88
CA VAL A 387 11.49 36.24 -10.64
C VAL A 387 12.24 35.06 -10.03
N LEU A 388 13.52 35.20 -9.68
CA LEU A 388 14.31 34.13 -9.07
C LEU A 388 13.72 33.67 -7.74
N VAL A 389 13.33 34.64 -6.89
CA VAL A 389 12.86 34.37 -5.52
C VAL A 389 11.49 33.72 -5.52
N ILE A 390 10.52 34.24 -6.30
CA ILE A 390 9.15 33.73 -6.29
C ILE A 390 9.06 32.32 -6.90
N SER A 391 9.98 31.99 -7.77
CA SER A 391 9.94 30.76 -8.58
C SER A 391 10.50 29.52 -7.88
N CYS A 392 10.60 29.51 -6.55
CA CYS A 392 11.10 28.32 -5.86
C CYS A 392 10.08 27.15 -5.92
N PRO A 393 10.43 25.98 -6.46
CA PRO A 393 9.54 24.82 -6.53
C PRO A 393 9.51 24.01 -5.21
N CYS A 394 9.62 24.66 -4.06
CA CYS A 394 9.73 24.01 -2.74
C CYS A 394 8.53 23.11 -2.45
N ALA A 395 7.32 23.62 -2.68
CA ALA A 395 6.06 22.91 -2.45
C ALA A 395 5.89 21.71 -3.37
N LEU A 396 6.42 21.76 -4.60
CA LEU A 396 6.30 20.70 -5.59
C LEU A 396 6.98 19.39 -5.14
N GLY A 397 8.17 19.50 -4.54
CA GLY A 397 8.91 18.35 -4.04
C GLY A 397 8.25 17.63 -2.86
N LEU A 398 7.33 18.31 -2.14
CA LEU A 398 6.62 17.77 -0.99
C LEU A 398 5.19 17.33 -1.32
N ALA A 399 4.63 17.84 -2.40
CA ALA A 399 3.22 17.67 -2.76
C ALA A 399 2.77 16.20 -2.80
N THR A 400 3.59 15.31 -3.33
CA THR A 400 3.29 13.88 -3.45
C THR A 400 3.75 13.07 -2.24
N PRO A 401 5.01 13.14 -1.78
CA PRO A 401 5.49 12.27 -0.70
C PRO A 401 4.74 12.44 0.61
N VAL A 402 4.39 13.68 0.97
CA VAL A 402 3.66 13.95 2.22
C VAL A 402 2.25 13.36 2.18
N ALA A 403 1.53 13.52 1.06
CA ALA A 403 0.19 12.96 0.93
C ALA A 403 0.18 11.43 0.94
N ILE A 404 1.17 10.79 0.28
CA ILE A 404 1.33 9.32 0.30
C ILE A 404 1.61 8.83 1.71
N MET A 405 2.53 9.49 2.44
CA MET A 405 2.88 9.06 3.80
C MET A 405 1.70 9.21 4.75
N VAL A 406 0.95 10.31 4.66
CA VAL A 406 -0.26 10.48 5.48
C VAL A 406 -1.32 9.45 5.08
N GLY A 407 -1.54 9.21 3.78
CA GLY A 407 -2.47 8.19 3.29
C GLY A 407 -2.12 6.79 3.78
N ASN A 408 -0.85 6.38 3.65
CA ASN A 408 -0.38 5.10 4.20
C ASN A 408 -0.54 5.03 5.73
N GLY A 409 -0.26 6.13 6.43
CA GLY A 409 -0.44 6.19 7.88
C GLY A 409 -1.90 6.04 8.31
N VAL A 410 -2.84 6.60 7.55
CA VAL A 410 -4.28 6.41 7.77
C VAL A 410 -4.68 4.97 7.48
N GLY A 411 -4.21 4.39 6.36
CA GLY A 411 -4.46 2.98 6.03
C GLY A 411 -3.95 2.04 7.13
N ALA A 412 -2.70 2.20 7.55
CA ALA A 412 -2.07 1.37 8.56
C ALA A 412 -2.82 1.39 9.91
N LYS A 413 -3.34 2.54 10.33
CA LYS A 413 -4.16 2.66 11.55
C LYS A 413 -5.47 1.84 11.51
N HIS A 414 -5.93 1.48 10.32
CA HIS A 414 -7.16 0.72 10.09
C HIS A 414 -6.86 -0.68 9.53
N GLY A 415 -5.63 -1.17 9.67
CA GLY A 415 -5.24 -2.47 9.20
C GLY A 415 -5.11 -2.61 7.67
N VAL A 416 -5.06 -1.50 6.92
CA VAL A 416 -4.86 -1.49 5.46
C VAL A 416 -3.42 -1.08 5.16
N LEU A 417 -2.62 -2.02 4.66
CA LEU A 417 -1.18 -1.84 4.45
C LEU A 417 -0.85 -1.86 2.96
N PHE A 418 -0.36 -0.74 2.43
CA PHE A 418 0.17 -0.67 1.07
C PHE A 418 1.68 -0.93 1.09
N LYS A 419 2.17 -1.90 0.32
CA LYS A 419 3.60 -2.22 0.27
C LYS A 419 4.44 -1.13 -0.40
N THR A 420 3.86 -0.42 -1.35
CA THR A 420 4.56 0.61 -2.11
C THR A 420 3.68 1.85 -2.35
N ALA A 421 4.31 2.98 -2.64
CA ALA A 421 3.59 4.16 -3.11
C ALA A 421 2.88 3.93 -4.46
N VAL A 422 3.40 2.99 -5.27
CA VAL A 422 2.77 2.58 -6.53
C VAL A 422 1.47 1.85 -6.25
N SER A 423 1.48 0.92 -5.30
CA SER A 423 0.29 0.16 -4.90
C SER A 423 -0.82 1.09 -4.41
N LEU A 424 -0.49 2.11 -3.60
CA LEU A 424 -1.45 3.13 -3.17
C LEU A 424 -1.98 3.94 -4.36
N GLU A 425 -1.15 4.30 -5.34
CA GLU A 425 -1.61 5.04 -6.52
C GLU A 425 -2.49 4.18 -7.42
N GLU A 426 -2.11 2.93 -7.71
CA GLU A 426 -2.82 2.04 -8.63
C GLU A 426 -4.15 1.55 -8.06
N ALA A 427 -4.24 1.31 -6.74
CA ALA A 427 -5.48 0.90 -6.08
C ALA A 427 -6.64 1.88 -6.33
N GLY A 428 -6.38 3.18 -6.41
CA GLY A 428 -7.40 4.19 -6.72
C GLY A 428 -7.88 4.20 -8.17
N LYS A 429 -7.12 3.56 -9.08
CA LYS A 429 -7.41 3.50 -10.51
C LYS A 429 -8.14 2.22 -10.91
N VAL A 430 -8.37 1.31 -9.97
CA VAL A 430 -9.04 0.03 -10.18
C VAL A 430 -10.43 0.24 -10.78
N LYS A 431 -10.77 -0.60 -11.77
CA LYS A 431 -12.05 -0.62 -12.47
C LYS A 431 -12.79 -1.93 -12.32
N ILE A 432 -12.07 -3.02 -12.08
CA ILE A 432 -12.59 -4.37 -11.86
C ILE A 432 -11.97 -4.90 -10.57
N VAL A 433 -12.79 -5.42 -9.69
CA VAL A 433 -12.36 -6.19 -8.53
C VAL A 433 -12.74 -7.65 -8.76
N ALA A 434 -11.75 -8.51 -8.87
CA ALA A 434 -11.90 -9.95 -8.92
C ALA A 434 -11.76 -10.48 -7.49
N LEU A 435 -12.79 -11.14 -6.98
CA LEU A 435 -12.85 -11.68 -5.62
C LEU A 435 -12.75 -13.20 -5.69
N ASP A 436 -11.84 -13.78 -4.93
CA ASP A 436 -11.97 -15.21 -4.65
C ASP A 436 -13.21 -15.47 -3.80
N LYS A 437 -13.77 -16.68 -3.89
CA LYS A 437 -14.91 -17.07 -3.07
C LYS A 437 -14.50 -17.36 -1.64
N THR A 438 -13.64 -18.36 -1.46
CA THR A 438 -13.34 -18.99 -0.17
C THR A 438 -12.47 -18.09 0.71
N GLY A 439 -12.86 -17.88 1.98
CA GLY A 439 -12.11 -17.01 2.90
C GLY A 439 -12.21 -15.51 2.59
N THR A 440 -12.63 -15.11 1.37
CA THR A 440 -12.76 -13.73 0.91
C THR A 440 -14.21 -13.26 0.98
N ILE A 441 -15.11 -13.81 0.15
CA ILE A 441 -16.57 -13.51 0.18
C ILE A 441 -17.23 -14.30 1.28
N THR A 442 -16.78 -15.55 1.48
CA THR A 442 -17.28 -16.49 2.49
C THR A 442 -16.31 -16.54 3.68
N LYS A 443 -16.74 -17.15 4.78
CA LYS A 443 -15.93 -17.30 6.00
C LYS A 443 -14.70 -18.18 5.80
N GLY A 444 -14.72 -19.10 4.80
CA GLY A 444 -13.69 -20.11 4.57
C GLY A 444 -13.79 -21.32 5.49
N GLU A 445 -14.75 -21.32 6.39
CA GLU A 445 -15.05 -22.40 7.33
C GLU A 445 -16.47 -22.89 7.07
N PRO A 446 -16.66 -24.16 6.62
CA PRO A 446 -17.98 -24.74 6.45
C PRO A 446 -18.74 -24.79 7.77
N GLU A 447 -20.01 -24.42 7.75
CA GLU A 447 -20.91 -24.47 8.89
C GLU A 447 -22.14 -25.32 8.55
N VAL A 448 -22.78 -25.96 9.56
CA VAL A 448 -24.06 -26.61 9.36
C VAL A 448 -25.14 -25.56 9.20
N THR A 449 -25.76 -25.53 8.01
CA THR A 449 -26.81 -24.55 7.66
C THR A 449 -28.23 -25.07 7.89
N GLY A 450 -28.40 -26.38 8.08
CA GLY A 450 -29.71 -26.97 8.40
C GLY A 450 -29.65 -28.47 8.68
N LEU A 451 -30.55 -28.92 9.51
CA LEU A 451 -30.79 -30.32 9.85
C LEU A 451 -32.18 -30.71 9.32
N TYR A 452 -32.24 -31.73 8.51
CA TYR A 452 -33.47 -32.22 7.85
C TYR A 452 -33.64 -33.70 8.21
N PRO A 453 -34.19 -34.05 9.37
CA PRO A 453 -34.37 -35.44 9.80
C PRO A 453 -35.42 -36.15 8.94
N ALA A 454 -35.25 -37.45 8.71
CA ALA A 454 -36.23 -38.30 8.06
C ALA A 454 -37.42 -38.57 8.99
N ASP A 455 -38.54 -39.07 8.43
CA ASP A 455 -39.74 -39.34 9.20
C ASP A 455 -39.47 -40.27 10.39
N GLY A 456 -39.85 -39.80 11.59
CA GLY A 456 -39.64 -40.52 12.85
C GLY A 456 -38.21 -40.48 13.39
N VAL A 457 -37.40 -39.54 12.96
CA VAL A 457 -36.07 -39.24 13.50
C VAL A 457 -36.08 -37.81 14.02
N THR A 458 -35.45 -37.55 15.13
CA THR A 458 -35.29 -36.20 15.69
C THR A 458 -33.98 -35.57 15.16
N GLU A 459 -33.91 -34.23 15.17
CA GLU A 459 -32.64 -33.51 14.84
C GLU A 459 -31.48 -33.97 15.75
N ALA A 460 -31.76 -34.20 17.04
CA ALA A 460 -30.74 -34.63 17.97
C ALA A 460 -30.22 -36.05 17.65
N GLU A 461 -31.08 -36.98 17.24
CA GLU A 461 -30.66 -38.32 16.80
C GLU A 461 -29.84 -38.29 15.52
N LEU A 462 -30.26 -37.48 14.51
CA LEU A 462 -29.52 -37.28 13.27
C LEU A 462 -28.11 -36.71 13.55
N LEU A 463 -28.07 -35.64 14.36
CA LEU A 463 -26.78 -34.96 14.64
C LEU A 463 -25.88 -35.82 15.53
N ALA A 464 -26.43 -36.59 16.53
CA ALA A 464 -25.63 -37.48 17.33
C ALA A 464 -25.03 -38.65 16.53
N ALA A 465 -25.80 -39.21 15.59
CA ALA A 465 -25.30 -40.23 14.68
C ALA A 465 -24.20 -39.68 13.74
N ALA A 466 -24.44 -38.51 13.19
CA ALA A 466 -23.44 -37.83 12.34
C ALA A 466 -22.17 -37.48 13.14
N TYR A 467 -22.29 -36.95 14.34
CA TYR A 467 -21.19 -36.65 15.24
C TYR A 467 -20.33 -37.88 15.53
N ALA A 468 -20.96 -39.01 15.90
CA ALA A 468 -20.24 -40.25 16.17
C ALA A 468 -19.38 -40.70 14.96
N LEU A 469 -19.84 -40.49 13.73
CA LEU A 469 -19.14 -40.86 12.49
C LEU A 469 -18.06 -39.85 12.13
N GLU A 470 -18.40 -38.55 12.15
CA GLU A 470 -17.54 -37.47 11.68
C GLU A 470 -16.43 -37.08 12.68
N ALA A 471 -16.57 -37.42 13.98
CA ALA A 471 -15.56 -37.17 15.00
C ALA A 471 -14.21 -37.86 14.73
N LYS A 472 -14.17 -38.87 13.85
CA LYS A 472 -12.96 -39.57 13.43
C LYS A 472 -12.45 -39.16 12.03
N SER A 473 -13.11 -38.16 11.41
CA SER A 473 -12.79 -37.68 10.06
C SER A 473 -12.03 -36.33 10.14
N GLU A 474 -10.98 -36.20 9.37
CA GLU A 474 -10.23 -34.94 9.23
C GLU A 474 -10.81 -34.02 8.14
N HIS A 475 -11.90 -34.42 7.48
CA HIS A 475 -12.47 -33.66 6.39
C HIS A 475 -13.06 -32.33 6.87
N PRO A 476 -12.92 -31.19 6.12
CA PRO A 476 -13.47 -29.89 6.53
C PRO A 476 -15.00 -29.92 6.83
N LEU A 477 -15.78 -30.69 6.07
CA LEU A 477 -17.21 -30.86 6.29
C LEU A 477 -17.52 -31.61 7.60
N ALA A 478 -16.63 -32.54 8.01
CA ALA A 478 -16.73 -33.22 9.28
C ALA A 478 -16.59 -32.27 10.46
N ARG A 479 -15.63 -31.36 10.40
CA ARG A 479 -15.43 -30.33 11.44
C ARG A 479 -16.67 -29.49 11.65
N ALA A 480 -17.39 -29.14 10.57
CA ALA A 480 -18.64 -28.38 10.67
C ALA A 480 -19.71 -29.15 11.46
N VAL A 481 -19.85 -30.46 11.22
CA VAL A 481 -20.81 -31.33 11.93
C VAL A 481 -20.42 -31.49 13.42
N VAL A 482 -19.11 -31.70 13.66
CA VAL A 482 -18.55 -31.79 15.02
C VAL A 482 -18.81 -30.51 15.81
N ALA A 483 -18.46 -29.35 15.25
CA ALA A 483 -18.64 -28.06 15.89
C ALA A 483 -20.12 -27.77 16.23
N GLU A 484 -21.07 -28.10 15.33
CA GLU A 484 -22.50 -27.93 15.61
C GLU A 484 -22.99 -28.88 16.71
N ALA A 485 -22.46 -30.13 16.77
CA ALA A 485 -22.81 -31.08 17.82
C ALA A 485 -22.26 -30.62 19.19
N GLU A 486 -21.03 -30.16 19.26
CA GLU A 486 -20.41 -29.60 20.48
C GLU A 486 -21.15 -28.35 20.97
N LYS A 487 -21.53 -27.43 20.07
CA LYS A 487 -22.34 -26.26 20.38
C LYS A 487 -23.68 -26.62 21.01
N ARG A 488 -24.27 -27.79 20.65
CA ARG A 488 -25.50 -28.33 21.26
C ARG A 488 -25.24 -29.24 22.46
N ALA A 489 -23.97 -29.26 22.95
CA ALA A 489 -23.54 -30.07 24.09
C ALA A 489 -23.82 -31.58 23.95
N LEU A 490 -23.75 -32.13 22.73
CA LEU A 490 -23.84 -33.54 22.45
C LEU A 490 -22.51 -34.23 22.76
N THR A 491 -22.58 -35.51 23.13
CA THR A 491 -21.43 -36.37 23.32
C THR A 491 -21.34 -37.37 22.16
N ALA A 492 -20.15 -37.59 21.62
CA ALA A 492 -19.97 -38.57 20.55
C ALA A 492 -20.07 -40.00 21.12
N ASP A 493 -20.93 -40.81 20.50
CA ASP A 493 -20.93 -42.25 20.79
C ASP A 493 -19.67 -42.90 20.20
N GLU A 494 -19.12 -43.91 20.87
CA GLU A 494 -17.96 -44.62 20.37
C GLU A 494 -18.33 -45.49 19.15
N VAL A 495 -17.56 -45.36 18.07
CA VAL A 495 -17.74 -46.17 16.85
C VAL A 495 -16.51 -47.03 16.60
N THR A 496 -16.77 -48.23 16.07
CA THR A 496 -15.76 -49.20 15.65
C THR A 496 -15.78 -49.39 14.14
N GLU A 497 -14.76 -50.06 13.60
CA GLU A 497 -14.63 -50.35 12.16
C GLU A 497 -14.77 -49.14 11.25
N PHE A 498 -14.27 -47.96 11.67
CA PHE A 498 -14.34 -46.75 10.91
C PHE A 498 -13.56 -46.90 9.59
N LYS A 499 -14.19 -46.50 8.48
CA LYS A 499 -13.61 -46.50 7.14
C LYS A 499 -13.98 -45.21 6.41
N ALA A 500 -12.97 -44.47 5.96
CA ALA A 500 -13.17 -43.41 4.99
C ALA A 500 -13.20 -44.01 3.59
N LEU A 501 -14.18 -43.62 2.79
CA LEU A 501 -14.41 -44.08 1.42
C LEU A 501 -14.18 -42.89 0.47
N PRO A 502 -12.98 -42.71 -0.10
CA PRO A 502 -12.67 -41.53 -0.89
C PRO A 502 -13.71 -41.24 -1.98
N GLY A 503 -14.22 -40.00 -2.03
CA GLY A 503 -15.22 -39.55 -3.01
C GLY A 503 -16.68 -40.02 -2.74
N ASN A 504 -16.90 -40.88 -1.74
CA ASN A 504 -18.21 -41.40 -1.40
C ASN A 504 -18.74 -40.95 -0.02
N GLY A 505 -17.95 -41.19 1.02
CA GLY A 505 -18.31 -40.84 2.38
C GLY A 505 -17.61 -41.68 3.45
N LEU A 506 -18.29 -41.94 4.53
CA LEU A 506 -17.79 -42.63 5.71
C LEU A 506 -18.66 -43.81 6.07
N SER A 507 -18.07 -44.81 6.69
CA SER A 507 -18.76 -45.99 7.25
C SER A 507 -18.16 -46.35 8.62
N ALA A 508 -19.00 -46.70 9.59
CA ALA A 508 -18.56 -47.22 10.89
C ALA A 508 -19.63 -48.11 11.49
N THR A 509 -19.33 -48.80 12.60
CA THR A 509 -20.29 -49.59 13.39
C THR A 509 -20.53 -48.92 14.75
N ARG A 510 -21.78 -48.54 15.04
CA ARG A 510 -22.23 -47.94 16.29
C ARG A 510 -23.18 -48.90 17.00
N GLY A 511 -22.83 -49.42 18.18
CA GLY A 511 -23.68 -50.34 18.94
C GLY A 511 -24.11 -51.60 18.16
N GLY A 512 -23.26 -52.10 17.26
CA GLY A 512 -23.58 -53.26 16.42
C GLY A 512 -24.41 -52.95 15.15
N LYS A 513 -24.68 -51.67 14.87
CA LYS A 513 -25.40 -51.20 13.67
C LYS A 513 -24.45 -50.48 12.74
N VAL A 514 -24.58 -50.73 11.45
CA VAL A 514 -23.75 -50.05 10.43
C VAL A 514 -24.27 -48.63 10.26
N LEU A 515 -23.39 -47.65 10.46
CA LEU A 515 -23.62 -46.23 10.29
C LEU A 515 -22.88 -45.76 9.01
N LEU A 516 -23.60 -45.07 8.13
CA LEU A 516 -23.11 -44.55 6.86
C LEU A 516 -23.37 -43.04 6.82
N GLY A 517 -22.42 -42.30 6.29
CA GLY A 517 -22.59 -40.88 6.03
C GLY A 517 -21.83 -40.48 4.76
N GLY A 518 -22.35 -39.56 3.96
CA GLY A 518 -21.66 -39.10 2.78
C GLY A 518 -22.53 -38.49 1.69
N SER A 519 -22.01 -38.53 0.46
CA SER A 519 -22.67 -37.92 -0.71
C SER A 519 -24.01 -38.56 -1.02
N MET A 520 -24.95 -37.76 -1.54
CA MET A 520 -26.25 -38.20 -2.00
C MET A 520 -26.17 -39.45 -2.90
N LYS A 521 -25.24 -39.44 -3.89
CA LYS A 521 -25.06 -40.54 -4.81
C LYS A 521 -24.66 -41.84 -4.13
N TYR A 522 -23.77 -41.76 -3.13
CA TYR A 522 -23.33 -42.93 -2.37
C TYR A 522 -24.42 -43.51 -1.50
N ILE A 523 -25.08 -42.67 -0.68
CA ILE A 523 -26.13 -43.13 0.24
C ILE A 523 -27.38 -43.63 -0.50
N ALA A 524 -27.77 -42.97 -1.61
CA ALA A 524 -28.89 -43.42 -2.44
C ALA A 524 -28.67 -44.84 -3.02
N GLY A 525 -27.46 -45.22 -3.31
CA GLY A 525 -27.10 -46.57 -3.76
C GLY A 525 -27.17 -47.65 -2.65
N GLN A 526 -27.12 -47.22 -1.36
CA GLN A 526 -27.13 -48.14 -0.20
C GLN A 526 -28.51 -48.28 0.47
N VAL A 527 -29.32 -47.20 0.47
CA VAL A 527 -30.54 -47.13 1.31
C VAL A 527 -31.79 -46.88 0.50
N SER A 528 -31.76 -46.54 -0.78
CA SER A 528 -32.91 -46.20 -1.65
C SER A 528 -33.85 -45.13 -1.00
N PRO A 529 -33.42 -43.90 -0.80
CA PRO A 529 -34.22 -42.83 -0.18
C PRO A 529 -35.49 -42.52 -1.01
N ASP A 530 -36.50 -42.02 -0.39
CA ASP A 530 -37.70 -41.52 -1.06
C ASP A 530 -37.35 -40.36 -2.02
N LYS A 531 -38.07 -40.27 -3.12
CA LYS A 531 -37.86 -39.21 -4.10
C LYS A 531 -37.91 -37.80 -3.49
N ALA A 532 -38.80 -37.57 -2.54
CA ALA A 532 -38.94 -36.30 -1.83
C ALA A 532 -37.66 -35.87 -1.07
N VAL A 533 -36.89 -36.84 -0.53
CA VAL A 533 -35.60 -36.59 0.13
C VAL A 533 -34.55 -36.22 -0.87
N LEU A 534 -34.51 -36.89 -2.03
CA LEU A 534 -33.55 -36.59 -3.13
C LEU A 534 -33.84 -35.21 -3.70
N ASP A 535 -35.12 -34.90 -3.98
CA ASP A 535 -35.52 -33.57 -4.48
C ASP A 535 -35.16 -32.46 -3.45
N SER A 536 -35.29 -32.76 -2.14
CA SER A 536 -34.86 -31.83 -1.08
C SER A 536 -33.34 -31.65 -1.02
N ALA A 537 -32.57 -32.73 -1.18
CA ALA A 537 -31.11 -32.65 -1.24
C ALA A 537 -30.61 -31.85 -2.48
N GLU A 538 -31.26 -32.06 -3.64
CA GLU A 538 -30.97 -31.27 -4.86
C GLU A 538 -31.34 -29.80 -4.65
N ALA A 539 -32.46 -29.48 -4.06
CA ALA A 539 -32.85 -28.10 -3.76
C ALA A 539 -31.90 -27.38 -2.78
N LEU A 540 -31.27 -28.15 -1.85
CA LEU A 540 -30.23 -27.62 -0.96
C LEU A 540 -28.91 -27.38 -1.73
N ALA A 541 -28.55 -28.30 -2.61
CA ALA A 541 -27.38 -28.12 -3.50
C ALA A 541 -27.55 -26.92 -4.43
N ASP A 542 -28.79 -26.67 -4.90
CA ASP A 542 -29.15 -25.50 -5.73
C ASP A 542 -28.94 -24.17 -4.99
N LYS A 543 -29.05 -24.19 -3.66
CA LYS A 543 -28.81 -23.02 -2.80
C LYS A 543 -27.34 -22.86 -2.42
N GLY A 544 -26.42 -23.66 -3.01
CA GLY A 544 -25.00 -23.59 -2.73
C GLY A 544 -24.53 -24.38 -1.50
N SER A 545 -25.38 -25.23 -0.91
CA SER A 545 -25.02 -26.07 0.22
C SER A 545 -24.59 -27.46 -0.25
N THR A 546 -23.79 -28.14 0.56
CA THR A 546 -23.44 -29.56 0.37
C THR A 546 -24.33 -30.42 1.25
N PRO A 547 -25.32 -31.17 0.69
CA PRO A 547 -26.13 -32.07 1.45
C PRO A 547 -25.34 -33.35 1.78
N LEU A 548 -25.17 -33.66 3.07
CA LEU A 548 -24.63 -34.91 3.58
C LEU A 548 -25.79 -35.78 4.07
N LEU A 549 -25.90 -36.98 3.54
CA LEU A 549 -26.91 -37.91 3.94
C LEU A 549 -26.35 -38.91 4.96
N PHE A 550 -27.12 -39.22 5.99
CA PHE A 550 -26.75 -40.18 7.03
C PHE A 550 -27.80 -41.31 7.12
N ALA A 551 -27.31 -42.52 7.30
CA ALA A 551 -28.16 -43.72 7.41
C ALA A 551 -27.61 -44.67 8.46
N GLU A 552 -28.50 -45.36 9.21
CA GLU A 552 -28.13 -46.38 10.19
C GLU A 552 -28.88 -47.69 9.85
N ASN A 553 -28.14 -48.76 9.71
CA ASN A 553 -28.64 -50.12 9.46
C ASN A 553 -29.68 -50.21 8.32
N GLY A 554 -29.41 -49.54 7.20
CA GLY A 554 -30.30 -49.49 6.02
C GLY A 554 -31.48 -48.54 6.11
N ARG A 555 -31.64 -47.79 7.23
CA ARG A 555 -32.66 -46.75 7.40
C ARG A 555 -31.99 -45.35 7.22
N LEU A 556 -32.57 -44.50 6.40
CA LEU A 556 -32.16 -43.11 6.30
C LEU A 556 -32.48 -42.37 7.61
N LEU A 557 -31.51 -41.64 8.13
CA LEU A 557 -31.69 -40.76 9.30
C LEU A 557 -32.05 -39.33 8.90
N GLY A 558 -31.51 -38.84 7.78
CA GLY A 558 -31.79 -37.50 7.29
C GLY A 558 -30.63 -36.87 6.50
N ILE A 559 -30.78 -35.58 6.28
CA ILE A 559 -29.80 -34.74 5.57
C ILE A 559 -29.24 -33.70 6.53
N ILE A 560 -27.94 -33.53 6.54
CA ILE A 560 -27.25 -32.37 7.15
C ILE A 560 -26.72 -31.52 6.01
N SER A 561 -27.16 -30.26 5.95
CA SER A 561 -26.70 -29.28 4.96
C SER A 561 -25.54 -28.53 5.53
N VAL A 562 -24.41 -28.53 4.81
CA VAL A 562 -23.19 -27.81 5.18
C VAL A 562 -22.83 -26.85 4.06
N ALA A 563 -22.50 -25.61 4.40
CA ALA A 563 -22.05 -24.62 3.44
C ALA A 563 -21.00 -23.70 4.04
N ASP A 564 -20.11 -23.19 3.19
CA ASP A 564 -19.26 -22.07 3.51
C ASP A 564 -20.09 -20.79 3.33
N THR A 565 -20.45 -20.18 4.46
CA THR A 565 -21.43 -19.09 4.50
C THR A 565 -20.83 -17.76 4.07
N VAL A 566 -21.61 -16.95 3.33
CA VAL A 566 -21.23 -15.59 2.94
C VAL A 566 -21.08 -14.73 4.20
N LYS A 567 -19.98 -13.96 4.29
CA LYS A 567 -19.77 -13.02 5.40
C LYS A 567 -20.88 -11.96 5.42
N PRO A 568 -21.39 -11.56 6.59
CA PRO A 568 -22.51 -10.61 6.69
C PRO A 568 -22.28 -9.29 5.94
N GLU A 569 -21.06 -8.80 5.93
CA GLU A 569 -20.67 -7.53 5.31
C GLU A 569 -20.39 -7.64 3.82
N SER A 570 -20.34 -8.84 3.23
CA SER A 570 -19.93 -9.03 1.82
C SER A 570 -20.88 -8.36 0.83
N ALA A 571 -22.18 -8.46 1.05
CA ALA A 571 -23.19 -7.84 0.17
C ALA A 571 -23.10 -6.31 0.19
N ASP A 572 -22.88 -5.72 1.37
CA ASP A 572 -22.71 -4.27 1.51
C ASP A 572 -21.42 -3.80 0.83
N ALA A 573 -20.31 -4.51 1.03
CA ALA A 573 -19.02 -4.20 0.40
C ALA A 573 -19.11 -4.27 -1.14
N VAL A 574 -19.79 -5.28 -1.70
CA VAL A 574 -20.04 -5.39 -3.14
C VAL A 574 -20.90 -4.24 -3.65
N SER A 575 -21.95 -3.87 -2.91
CA SER A 575 -22.79 -2.73 -3.23
C SER A 575 -22.01 -1.41 -3.26
N GLU A 576 -21.13 -1.18 -2.27
CA GLU A 576 -20.25 -0.02 -2.23
C GLU A 576 -19.33 0.05 -3.44
N LEU A 577 -18.69 -1.08 -3.83
CA LEU A 577 -17.83 -1.15 -5.01
C LEU A 577 -18.61 -0.79 -6.29
N LYS A 578 -19.80 -1.36 -6.47
CA LYS A 578 -20.68 -1.04 -7.60
C LYS A 578 -21.08 0.45 -7.63
N ASN A 579 -21.38 1.04 -6.48
CA ASN A 579 -21.71 2.47 -6.35
C ASN A 579 -20.50 3.36 -6.69
N MET A 580 -19.28 2.92 -6.39
CA MET A 580 -18.05 3.60 -6.78
C MET A 580 -17.72 3.47 -8.29
N GLY A 581 -18.53 2.71 -9.04
CA GLY A 581 -18.34 2.44 -10.48
C GLY A 581 -17.25 1.42 -10.75
N VAL A 582 -17.02 0.50 -9.82
CA VAL A 582 -16.08 -0.63 -9.92
C VAL A 582 -16.90 -1.88 -10.23
N ALA A 583 -16.55 -2.60 -11.29
CA ALA A 583 -17.17 -3.88 -11.60
C ALA A 583 -16.65 -4.98 -10.66
N VAL A 584 -17.53 -5.85 -10.20
CA VAL A 584 -17.16 -6.95 -9.30
C VAL A 584 -17.35 -8.27 -10.03
N VAL A 585 -16.35 -9.15 -9.95
CA VAL A 585 -16.33 -10.49 -10.54
C VAL A 585 -15.94 -11.48 -9.47
N MET A 586 -16.69 -12.55 -9.28
CA MET A 586 -16.32 -13.64 -8.39
C MET A 586 -15.61 -14.75 -9.17
N LEU A 587 -14.51 -15.25 -8.64
CA LEU A 587 -13.76 -16.41 -9.16
C LEU A 587 -13.91 -17.57 -8.19
N THR A 588 -14.21 -18.77 -8.70
CA THR A 588 -14.34 -19.97 -7.84
C THR A 588 -14.07 -21.25 -8.64
N GLY A 589 -13.56 -22.27 -7.95
CA GLY A 589 -13.46 -23.64 -8.46
C GLY A 589 -14.79 -24.41 -8.43
N ASP A 590 -15.83 -23.87 -7.81
CA ASP A 590 -17.14 -24.52 -7.76
C ASP A 590 -17.79 -24.60 -9.14
N ASN A 591 -18.76 -25.50 -9.29
CA ASN A 591 -19.60 -25.52 -10.46
C ASN A 591 -20.44 -24.23 -10.59
N LEU A 592 -20.87 -23.93 -11.83
CA LEU A 592 -21.58 -22.68 -12.14
C LEU A 592 -22.87 -22.48 -11.30
N ARG A 593 -23.59 -23.57 -11.00
CA ARG A 593 -24.83 -23.54 -10.23
C ARG A 593 -24.61 -23.05 -8.78
N THR A 594 -23.69 -23.66 -8.07
CA THR A 594 -23.28 -23.27 -6.71
C THR A 594 -22.69 -21.87 -6.69
N ALA A 595 -21.80 -21.59 -7.65
CA ALA A 595 -21.15 -20.28 -7.77
C ALA A 595 -22.17 -19.15 -8.00
N THR A 596 -23.18 -19.36 -8.83
CA THR A 596 -24.25 -18.37 -9.08
C THR A 596 -25.10 -18.14 -7.84
N ALA A 597 -25.39 -19.19 -7.04
CA ALA A 597 -26.13 -19.07 -5.80
C ALA A 597 -25.36 -18.20 -4.78
N VAL A 598 -24.08 -18.46 -4.56
CA VAL A 598 -23.21 -17.67 -3.67
C VAL A 598 -23.06 -16.24 -4.18
N GLY A 599 -22.82 -16.07 -5.49
CA GLY A 599 -22.74 -14.75 -6.13
C GLY A 599 -23.99 -13.92 -5.91
N SER A 600 -25.17 -14.51 -6.11
CA SER A 600 -26.46 -13.85 -5.88
C SER A 600 -26.65 -13.45 -4.42
N ALA A 601 -26.26 -14.30 -3.47
CA ALA A 601 -26.33 -14.00 -2.03
C ALA A 601 -25.40 -12.84 -1.65
N ALA A 602 -24.23 -12.72 -2.30
CA ALA A 602 -23.28 -11.61 -2.14
C ALA A 602 -23.59 -10.39 -3.02
N GLY A 603 -24.65 -10.44 -3.87
CA GLY A 603 -25.00 -9.37 -4.80
C GLY A 603 -24.07 -9.25 -6.00
N ILE A 604 -23.36 -10.33 -6.40
CA ILE A 604 -22.43 -10.36 -7.54
C ILE A 604 -23.11 -11.03 -8.74
N ASP A 605 -23.24 -10.28 -9.84
CA ASP A 605 -23.86 -10.78 -11.08
C ASP A 605 -22.85 -11.49 -12.01
N ASN A 606 -21.57 -11.14 -11.87
CA ASN A 606 -20.51 -11.61 -12.75
C ASN A 606 -19.73 -12.73 -12.04
N VAL A 607 -19.93 -13.97 -12.48
CA VAL A 607 -19.34 -15.15 -11.84
C VAL A 607 -18.56 -15.95 -12.87
N VAL A 608 -17.32 -16.28 -12.54
CA VAL A 608 -16.46 -17.21 -13.29
C VAL A 608 -16.31 -18.47 -12.45
N ALA A 609 -16.88 -19.58 -12.92
CA ALA A 609 -16.96 -20.85 -12.23
C ALA A 609 -15.99 -21.89 -12.80
N GLY A 610 -15.72 -22.97 -12.04
CA GLY A 610 -14.87 -24.09 -12.51
C GLY A 610 -13.41 -23.75 -12.68
N VAL A 611 -12.93 -22.66 -12.08
CA VAL A 611 -11.56 -22.18 -12.25
C VAL A 611 -10.64 -22.84 -11.23
N LEU A 612 -9.77 -23.72 -11.69
CA LEU A 612 -8.72 -24.30 -10.87
C LEU A 612 -7.71 -23.23 -10.42
N PRO A 613 -6.97 -23.44 -9.33
CA PRO A 613 -5.99 -22.47 -8.83
C PRO A 613 -5.06 -21.92 -9.92
N ASP A 614 -4.49 -22.76 -10.76
CA ASP A 614 -3.59 -22.38 -11.86
C ASP A 614 -4.30 -21.62 -12.99
N GLY A 615 -5.62 -21.70 -13.08
CA GLY A 615 -6.45 -21.00 -14.08
C GLY A 615 -6.82 -19.56 -13.69
N LYS A 616 -6.76 -19.21 -12.41
CA LYS A 616 -7.16 -17.88 -11.90
C LYS A 616 -6.32 -16.75 -12.50
N GLU A 617 -5.01 -17.00 -12.68
CA GLU A 617 -4.10 -16.05 -13.34
C GLU A 617 -4.54 -15.71 -14.77
N ALA A 618 -4.90 -16.72 -15.55
CA ALA A 618 -5.36 -16.52 -16.92
C ALA A 618 -6.64 -15.71 -17.00
N VAL A 619 -7.59 -15.93 -16.06
CA VAL A 619 -8.82 -15.13 -15.95
C VAL A 619 -8.49 -13.67 -15.63
N VAL A 620 -7.65 -13.43 -14.64
CA VAL A 620 -7.20 -12.07 -14.27
C VAL A 620 -6.54 -11.37 -15.47
N SER A 621 -5.65 -12.05 -16.19
CA SER A 621 -4.98 -11.51 -17.37
C SER A 621 -5.97 -11.14 -18.48
N ARG A 622 -7.06 -11.90 -18.67
CA ARG A 622 -8.13 -11.54 -19.63
C ARG A 622 -8.96 -10.34 -19.15
N LEU A 623 -9.28 -10.26 -17.86
CA LEU A 623 -10.00 -9.12 -17.29
C LEU A 623 -9.20 -7.81 -17.43
N LYS A 624 -7.87 -7.85 -17.36
CA LYS A 624 -6.99 -6.67 -17.57
C LYS A 624 -7.14 -6.04 -18.94
N MET A 625 -7.61 -6.75 -19.96
CA MET A 625 -7.89 -6.17 -21.28
C MET A 625 -9.03 -5.16 -21.24
N LEU A 626 -9.95 -5.26 -20.28
CA LEU A 626 -11.09 -4.33 -20.11
C LEU A 626 -10.78 -3.16 -19.18
N GLY A 627 -9.76 -3.29 -18.32
CA GLY A 627 -9.39 -2.23 -17.38
C GLY A 627 -8.48 -2.69 -16.27
N LYS A 628 -8.09 -1.79 -15.38
CA LYS A 628 -7.27 -2.08 -14.21
C LYS A 628 -7.98 -3.04 -13.26
N VAL A 629 -7.33 -4.15 -12.93
CA VAL A 629 -7.88 -5.24 -12.11
C VAL A 629 -7.21 -5.27 -10.75
N ALA A 630 -8.01 -5.30 -9.68
CA ALA A 630 -7.57 -5.76 -8.37
C ALA A 630 -8.02 -7.21 -8.17
N MET A 631 -7.10 -8.10 -7.82
CA MET A 631 -7.42 -9.47 -7.36
C MET A 631 -7.40 -9.48 -5.85
N VAL A 632 -8.44 -10.01 -5.23
CA VAL A 632 -8.57 -10.15 -3.77
C VAL A 632 -8.70 -11.63 -3.43
N GLY A 633 -7.84 -12.12 -2.55
CA GLY A 633 -7.82 -13.52 -2.12
C GLY A 633 -7.12 -13.70 -0.78
N ASP A 634 -7.18 -14.92 -0.21
CA ASP A 634 -6.50 -15.28 1.04
C ASP A 634 -5.02 -15.66 0.85
N GLY A 635 -4.61 -15.87 -0.37
CA GLY A 635 -3.24 -15.87 -0.86
C GLY A 635 -2.53 -17.20 -0.98
N ILE A 636 -2.94 -18.31 -0.42
CA ILE A 636 -2.20 -19.56 -0.57
C ILE A 636 -2.36 -20.09 -2.00
N ASN A 637 -3.61 -20.18 -2.47
CA ASN A 637 -3.95 -20.67 -3.80
C ASN A 637 -4.01 -19.59 -4.86
N ASP A 638 -4.03 -18.32 -4.44
CA ASP A 638 -4.25 -17.16 -5.28
C ASP A 638 -2.97 -16.38 -5.60
N ALA A 639 -1.81 -16.74 -5.02
CA ALA A 639 -0.55 -16.02 -5.18
C ALA A 639 -0.18 -15.73 -6.66
N PRO A 640 -0.34 -16.65 -7.63
CA PRO A 640 -0.10 -16.33 -9.03
C PRO A 640 -1.07 -15.28 -9.57
N ALA A 641 -2.35 -15.36 -9.22
CA ALA A 641 -3.38 -14.41 -9.65
C ALA A 641 -3.20 -13.03 -9.00
N LEU A 642 -2.83 -12.98 -7.71
CA LEU A 642 -2.49 -11.75 -6.99
C LEU A 642 -1.32 -11.02 -7.64
N THR A 643 -0.26 -11.75 -7.97
CA THR A 643 0.94 -11.20 -8.62
C THR A 643 0.67 -10.73 -10.05
N SER A 644 -0.20 -11.43 -10.78
CA SER A 644 -0.56 -11.11 -12.17
C SER A 644 -1.49 -9.90 -12.28
N ALA A 645 -2.28 -9.59 -11.24
CA ALA A 645 -3.19 -8.44 -11.21
C ALA A 645 -2.44 -7.10 -11.32
N ASP A 646 -3.17 -6.01 -11.62
CA ASP A 646 -2.60 -4.65 -11.49
C ASP A 646 -2.40 -4.28 -10.01
N ILE A 647 -3.23 -4.82 -9.13
CA ILE A 647 -3.13 -4.75 -7.68
C ILE A 647 -3.55 -6.10 -7.09
N GLY A 648 -2.63 -6.77 -6.42
CA GLY A 648 -2.92 -7.92 -5.58
C GLY A 648 -3.31 -7.47 -4.18
N VAL A 649 -4.41 -7.98 -3.65
CA VAL A 649 -4.92 -7.65 -2.31
C VAL A 649 -5.07 -8.93 -1.51
N ALA A 650 -4.26 -9.12 -0.49
CA ALA A 650 -4.40 -10.21 0.46
C ALA A 650 -5.37 -9.81 1.58
N ILE A 651 -6.35 -10.66 1.88
CA ILE A 651 -7.35 -10.45 2.92
C ILE A 651 -7.12 -11.38 4.10
N GLY A 652 -7.19 -10.83 5.31
CA GLY A 652 -6.85 -11.53 6.55
C GLY A 652 -5.36 -11.53 6.84
N ALA A 653 -4.97 -11.76 8.08
CA ALA A 653 -3.57 -11.93 8.49
C ALA A 653 -2.96 -13.24 7.94
N GLY A 654 -3.28 -13.53 6.67
CA GLY A 654 -2.97 -14.76 5.96
C GLY A 654 -1.51 -15.18 6.01
N THR A 655 -1.21 -16.26 5.36
CA THR A 655 0.14 -16.85 5.29
C THR A 655 1.17 -15.86 4.75
N ASP A 656 2.42 -15.99 5.17
CA ASP A 656 3.55 -15.20 4.67
C ASP A 656 3.61 -15.17 3.12
N VAL A 657 3.17 -16.23 2.45
CA VAL A 657 3.09 -16.34 0.99
C VAL A 657 2.09 -15.33 0.40
N ALA A 658 0.92 -15.15 1.03
CA ALA A 658 -0.06 -14.15 0.60
C ALA A 658 0.46 -12.73 0.77
N ILE A 659 1.05 -12.48 1.94
CA ILE A 659 1.67 -11.18 2.24
C ILE A 659 2.75 -10.89 1.21
N ASP A 660 3.57 -11.86 0.80
CA ASP A 660 4.64 -11.63 -0.17
C ASP A 660 4.12 -11.39 -1.61
N ALA A 661 3.06 -12.06 -2.02
CA ALA A 661 2.49 -11.96 -3.36
C ALA A 661 1.63 -10.70 -3.60
N ALA A 662 1.02 -10.16 -2.54
CA ALA A 662 0.09 -9.03 -2.65
C ALA A 662 0.78 -7.66 -2.64
N ASP A 663 0.15 -6.65 -3.23
CA ASP A 663 0.52 -5.23 -3.19
C ASP A 663 -0.08 -4.51 -1.99
N VAL A 664 -1.24 -4.98 -1.54
CA VAL A 664 -1.99 -4.46 -0.39
C VAL A 664 -2.35 -5.61 0.53
N VAL A 665 -2.13 -5.43 1.82
CA VAL A 665 -2.50 -6.41 2.84
C VAL A 665 -3.59 -5.80 3.72
N LEU A 666 -4.72 -6.50 3.81
CA LEU A 666 -5.82 -6.18 4.70
C LEU A 666 -5.70 -7.08 5.92
N MET A 667 -5.34 -6.49 7.07
CA MET A 667 -5.10 -7.24 8.32
C MET A 667 -6.37 -7.89 8.86
N ASN A 668 -7.52 -7.27 8.59
CA ASN A 668 -8.81 -7.80 8.95
C ASN A 668 -9.33 -8.71 7.84
N SER A 669 -10.04 -9.78 8.21
CA SER A 669 -10.73 -10.64 7.25
C SER A 669 -12.06 -10.05 6.75
N LYS A 670 -12.17 -8.70 6.67
CA LYS A 670 -13.41 -8.01 6.28
C LYS A 670 -13.36 -7.54 4.84
N LEU A 671 -14.37 -7.96 4.07
CA LEU A 671 -14.49 -7.53 2.67
C LEU A 671 -14.74 -6.00 2.54
N SER A 672 -15.30 -5.36 3.58
CA SER A 672 -15.50 -3.90 3.66
C SER A 672 -14.21 -3.08 3.55
N ASP A 673 -13.05 -3.68 3.85
CA ASP A 673 -11.77 -3.02 3.73
C ASP A 673 -11.33 -2.85 2.25
N VAL A 674 -11.89 -3.65 1.33
CA VAL A 674 -11.62 -3.52 -0.11
C VAL A 674 -12.18 -2.22 -0.69
N PRO A 675 -13.46 -1.84 -0.54
CA PRO A 675 -13.92 -0.51 -0.95
C PRO A 675 -13.24 0.61 -0.16
N ALA A 676 -12.95 0.40 1.13
CA ALA A 676 -12.29 1.39 1.98
C ALA A 676 -10.87 1.74 1.49
N GLN A 677 -10.04 0.75 1.11
CA GLN A 677 -8.71 0.99 0.56
C GLN A 677 -8.76 1.76 -0.77
N ILE A 678 -9.70 1.42 -1.67
CA ILE A 678 -9.89 2.12 -2.96
C ILE A 678 -10.30 3.57 -2.70
N ARG A 679 -11.17 3.81 -1.73
CA ARG A 679 -11.63 5.14 -1.32
C ARG A 679 -10.50 5.98 -0.74
N LEU A 680 -9.68 5.42 0.14
CA LEU A 680 -8.50 6.06 0.70
C LEU A 680 -7.49 6.42 -0.39
N SER A 681 -7.21 5.49 -1.31
CA SER A 681 -6.34 5.73 -2.45
C SER A 681 -6.85 6.88 -3.33
N ARG A 682 -8.13 6.89 -3.70
CA ARG A 682 -8.76 7.97 -4.49
C ARG A 682 -8.69 9.32 -3.77
N ALA A 683 -8.89 9.34 -2.45
CA ALA A 683 -8.76 10.55 -1.63
C ALA A 683 -7.31 11.06 -1.63
N THR A 684 -6.34 10.18 -1.47
CA THR A 684 -4.91 10.50 -1.50
C THR A 684 -4.49 11.04 -2.87
N LEU A 685 -4.92 10.41 -3.97
CA LEU A 685 -4.68 10.90 -5.33
C LEU A 685 -5.29 12.27 -5.59
N THR A 686 -6.48 12.51 -5.07
CA THR A 686 -7.15 13.82 -5.19
C THR A 686 -6.35 14.88 -4.43
N ASN A 687 -5.91 14.56 -3.21
CA ASN A 687 -5.08 15.43 -2.40
C ASN A 687 -3.74 15.75 -3.08
N ILE A 688 -3.09 14.76 -3.71
CA ILE A 688 -1.86 14.98 -4.49
C ILE A 688 -2.12 15.95 -5.65
N ARG A 689 -3.22 15.78 -6.40
CA ARG A 689 -3.57 16.68 -7.50
C ARG A 689 -3.84 18.10 -7.02
N GLU A 690 -4.55 18.28 -5.91
CA GLU A 690 -4.77 19.57 -5.26
C GLU A 690 -3.44 20.19 -4.84
N ASN A 691 -2.54 19.43 -4.21
CA ASN A 691 -1.22 19.90 -3.82
C ASN A 691 -0.39 20.36 -5.01
N LEU A 692 -0.36 19.58 -6.08
CA LEU A 692 0.34 19.92 -7.32
C LEU A 692 -0.26 21.16 -7.97
N PHE A 693 -1.58 21.28 -8.03
CA PHE A 693 -2.27 22.47 -8.55
C PHE A 693 -1.84 23.72 -7.77
N TRP A 694 -1.90 23.71 -6.45
CA TRP A 694 -1.48 24.85 -5.62
C TRP A 694 0.02 25.13 -5.74
N ALA A 695 0.86 24.10 -5.86
CA ALA A 695 2.30 24.28 -6.06
C ALA A 695 2.67 24.93 -7.39
N PHE A 696 1.83 24.83 -8.41
CA PHE A 696 2.07 25.44 -9.72
C PHE A 696 1.38 26.77 -9.91
N ILE A 697 0.12 26.92 -9.49
CA ILE A 697 -0.70 28.07 -9.86
C ILE A 697 -0.11 29.39 -9.36
N TYR A 698 0.47 29.42 -8.16
CA TYR A 698 1.08 30.64 -7.64
C TYR A 698 2.32 31.05 -8.44
N ASN A 699 3.08 30.09 -9.00
CA ASN A 699 4.22 30.37 -9.88
C ASN A 699 3.74 30.91 -11.24
N VAL A 700 2.67 30.31 -11.79
CA VAL A 700 2.09 30.75 -13.08
C VAL A 700 1.60 32.19 -13.00
N ILE A 701 1.04 32.60 -11.89
CA ILE A 701 0.59 33.98 -11.65
C ILE A 701 1.75 34.88 -11.20
N GLY A 702 2.57 34.39 -10.33
CA GLY A 702 3.62 35.15 -9.64
C GLY A 702 4.78 35.53 -10.55
N ILE A 703 5.22 34.63 -11.47
CA ILE A 703 6.36 34.90 -12.35
C ILE A 703 6.09 36.09 -13.30
N PRO A 704 4.96 36.17 -14.03
CA PRO A 704 4.64 37.34 -14.84
C PRO A 704 4.51 38.64 -14.03
N LEU A 705 3.93 38.54 -12.82
CA LEU A 705 3.83 39.69 -11.92
C LEU A 705 5.20 40.16 -11.44
N ALA A 706 6.09 39.23 -11.06
CA ALA A 706 7.48 39.50 -10.64
C ALA A 706 8.31 40.06 -11.79
N ALA A 707 8.14 39.53 -13.01
CA ALA A 707 8.79 40.03 -14.22
C ALA A 707 8.35 41.46 -14.61
N GLY A 708 7.23 41.94 -14.01
CA GLY A 708 6.73 43.29 -14.25
C GLY A 708 5.83 43.43 -15.47
N CYS A 709 5.25 42.33 -16.00
CA CYS A 709 4.36 42.37 -17.18
C CYS A 709 3.14 43.30 -16.98
N PHE A 710 2.72 43.52 -15.74
CA PHE A 710 1.57 44.35 -15.41
C PHE A 710 1.90 45.77 -14.96
N ILE A 711 3.18 46.15 -14.93
CA ILE A 711 3.62 47.50 -14.49
C ILE A 711 3.07 48.56 -15.44
N SER A 712 3.18 48.36 -16.76
CA SER A 712 2.71 49.34 -17.75
C SER A 712 1.19 49.46 -17.77
N LEU A 713 0.42 48.39 -17.41
CA LEU A 713 -1.04 48.36 -17.49
C LEU A 713 -1.71 48.77 -16.16
N LEU A 714 -1.18 48.31 -15.02
CA LEU A 714 -1.83 48.41 -13.69
C LEU A 714 -0.96 49.11 -12.65
N GLY A 715 0.29 49.46 -12.95
CA GLY A 715 1.25 50.02 -12.01
C GLY A 715 1.70 49.00 -10.93
N TRP A 716 1.33 47.73 -11.05
CA TRP A 716 1.61 46.72 -10.01
C TRP A 716 3.07 46.28 -10.06
N GLN A 717 3.74 46.51 -8.96
CA GLN A 717 5.14 46.07 -8.77
C GLN A 717 5.22 45.06 -7.63
N LEU A 718 5.83 43.90 -7.88
CA LEU A 718 6.10 42.91 -6.85
C LEU A 718 7.51 43.12 -6.26
N ASN A 719 7.58 43.40 -4.97
CA ASN A 719 8.84 43.37 -4.24
C ASN A 719 9.29 41.92 -3.99
N PRO A 720 10.59 41.59 -4.12
CA PRO A 720 11.14 40.25 -3.86
C PRO A 720 10.74 39.65 -2.52
N VAL A 721 10.54 40.49 -1.49
CA VAL A 721 10.10 40.10 -0.14
C VAL A 721 8.73 39.40 -0.16
N TYR A 722 7.76 39.97 -0.89
CA TYR A 722 6.44 39.35 -1.01
C TYR A 722 6.49 38.03 -1.78
N GLY A 723 7.40 37.91 -2.73
CA GLY A 723 7.67 36.66 -3.43
C GLY A 723 8.16 35.57 -2.47
N ALA A 724 9.12 35.90 -1.60
CA ALA A 724 9.64 34.97 -0.60
C ALA A 724 8.59 34.55 0.44
N ALA A 725 7.73 35.48 0.87
CA ALA A 725 6.63 35.21 1.77
C ALA A 725 5.58 34.27 1.13
N ALA A 726 5.18 34.54 -0.11
CA ALA A 726 4.22 33.70 -0.85
C ALA A 726 4.74 32.28 -1.04
N MET A 727 6.04 32.12 -1.33
CA MET A 727 6.69 30.82 -1.45
C MET A 727 6.63 30.01 -0.14
N SER A 728 6.93 30.65 0.99
CA SER A 728 6.88 30.00 2.30
C SER A 728 5.46 29.55 2.65
N LEU A 729 4.46 30.38 2.34
CA LEU A 729 3.05 30.09 2.56
C LEU A 729 2.57 28.92 1.67
N SER A 730 3.05 28.83 0.43
CA SER A 730 2.71 27.73 -0.49
C SER A 730 3.11 26.37 0.09
N SER A 731 4.32 26.25 0.63
CA SER A 731 4.78 24.99 1.26
C SER A 731 3.93 24.63 2.47
N PHE A 732 3.55 25.60 3.29
CA PHE A 732 2.66 25.42 4.42
C PHE A 732 1.27 24.94 4.00
N CYS A 733 0.69 25.53 2.95
CA CYS A 733 -0.62 25.13 2.42
C CYS A 733 -0.61 23.68 1.91
N VAL A 734 0.41 23.28 1.16
CA VAL A 734 0.55 21.90 0.64
C VAL A 734 0.58 20.89 1.77
N VAL A 735 1.38 21.14 2.81
CA VAL A 735 1.47 20.20 3.94
C VAL A 735 0.19 20.18 4.75
N THR A 736 -0.41 21.32 5.03
CA THR A 736 -1.69 21.39 5.75
C THR A 736 -2.80 20.67 4.99
N ASN A 737 -2.83 20.80 3.66
CA ASN A 737 -3.78 20.05 2.83
C ASN A 737 -3.53 18.55 2.89
N ALA A 738 -2.28 18.09 2.88
CA ALA A 738 -1.96 16.68 3.02
C ALA A 738 -2.36 16.13 4.41
N LEU A 739 -2.11 16.89 5.48
CA LEU A 739 -2.51 16.50 6.84
C LEU A 739 -4.04 16.40 7.02
N ARG A 740 -4.84 17.04 6.15
CA ARG A 740 -6.29 16.89 6.13
C ARG A 740 -6.74 15.45 5.89
N LEU A 741 -5.89 14.60 5.26
CA LEU A 741 -6.16 13.17 5.10
C LEU A 741 -6.28 12.42 6.44
N ASN A 742 -5.66 12.90 7.52
CA ASN A 742 -5.85 12.32 8.86
C ASN A 742 -7.29 12.44 9.40
N LEU A 743 -8.09 13.35 8.83
CA LEU A 743 -9.52 13.55 9.15
C LEU A 743 -10.43 12.81 8.16
N PHE A 744 -9.85 12.03 7.26
CA PHE A 744 -10.60 11.28 6.25
C PHE A 744 -11.09 9.96 6.83
N ASP A 745 -12.41 9.78 6.82
CA ASP A 745 -13.05 8.51 7.16
C ASP A 745 -13.17 7.66 5.90
N MET A 746 -12.39 6.57 5.84
CA MET A 746 -12.32 5.68 4.69
C MET A 746 -13.53 4.73 4.57
N TYR A 747 -14.32 4.58 5.64
CA TYR A 747 -15.53 3.76 5.62
C TYR A 747 -16.78 4.56 5.27
N SER A 748 -16.70 5.89 5.23
CA SER A 748 -17.83 6.75 4.90
C SER A 748 -18.13 6.78 3.39
N THR A 749 -19.31 6.35 3.01
CA THR A 749 -19.80 6.33 1.61
C THR A 749 -20.29 7.69 1.11
N LYS A 750 -20.44 8.69 2.01
CA LYS A 750 -21.04 10.04 1.71
C LYS A 750 -20.32 10.79 0.59
N ARG A 751 -19.06 10.49 0.31
CA ARG A 751 -18.23 11.19 -0.70
C ARG A 751 -17.90 10.31 -1.90
N ASP A 752 -18.50 9.14 -2.00
CA ASP A 752 -18.28 8.25 -3.13
C ASP A 752 -18.72 8.91 -4.44
N ARG A 753 -17.83 8.89 -5.41
CA ARG A 753 -18.11 9.38 -6.76
C ARG A 753 -17.96 8.22 -7.72
N ARG A 754 -19.00 7.97 -8.49
CA ARG A 754 -18.95 7.00 -9.57
C ARG A 754 -17.88 7.39 -10.57
N SER A 755 -16.99 6.45 -10.90
CA SER A 755 -15.96 6.67 -11.92
C SER A 755 -16.60 7.03 -13.26
N LYS A 756 -16.07 8.04 -13.97
CA LYS A 756 -16.58 8.40 -15.31
C LYS A 756 -16.26 7.36 -16.38
N ASN A 757 -15.22 6.56 -16.18
CA ASN A 757 -14.75 5.52 -17.10
C ASN A 757 -15.02 4.13 -16.48
N THR A 758 -16.29 3.74 -16.37
CA THR A 758 -16.68 2.40 -15.95
C THR A 758 -16.47 1.40 -17.10
N VAL A 759 -16.21 0.15 -16.73
CA VAL A 759 -16.18 -0.96 -17.70
C VAL A 759 -17.60 -1.15 -18.26
N SER A 760 -17.74 -1.39 -19.56
CA SER A 760 -19.03 -1.73 -20.15
C SER A 760 -19.52 -3.06 -19.58
N GLY A 761 -20.73 -3.06 -19.03
CA GLY A 761 -21.35 -4.29 -18.50
C GLY A 761 -21.50 -5.37 -19.58
N GLU A 762 -21.87 -4.97 -20.80
CA GLU A 762 -22.00 -5.89 -21.94
C GLU A 762 -20.66 -6.55 -22.30
N ALA A 763 -19.57 -5.76 -22.37
CA ALA A 763 -18.25 -6.30 -22.68
C ALA A 763 -17.74 -7.25 -21.58
N LEU A 764 -18.01 -6.93 -20.31
CA LEU A 764 -17.64 -7.78 -19.19
C LEU A 764 -18.43 -9.09 -19.20
N SER A 765 -19.74 -9.03 -19.38
CA SER A 765 -20.59 -10.23 -19.42
C SER A 765 -20.25 -11.10 -20.63
N ALA A 766 -19.96 -10.54 -21.80
CA ALA A 766 -19.52 -11.30 -22.97
C ALA A 766 -18.18 -12.02 -22.69
N LEU A 767 -17.22 -11.36 -22.06
CA LEU A 767 -15.94 -11.97 -21.69
C LEU A 767 -16.12 -13.10 -20.67
N ILE A 768 -16.97 -12.92 -19.68
CA ILE A 768 -17.25 -13.92 -18.64
C ILE A 768 -17.92 -15.14 -19.24
N ASN A 769 -18.91 -14.96 -20.12
CA ASN A 769 -19.58 -16.07 -20.82
C ASN A 769 -18.60 -16.85 -21.68
N ASP A 770 -17.70 -16.17 -22.40
CA ASP A 770 -16.64 -16.83 -23.17
C ASP A 770 -15.67 -17.63 -22.28
N ILE A 771 -15.29 -17.10 -21.11
CA ILE A 771 -14.45 -17.81 -20.16
C ILE A 771 -15.18 -19.04 -19.60
N ASN A 772 -16.44 -18.91 -19.18
CA ASN A 772 -17.22 -20.01 -18.62
C ASN A 772 -17.45 -21.12 -19.67
N SER A 773 -17.76 -20.78 -20.94
CA SER A 773 -17.91 -21.79 -22.00
C SER A 773 -16.62 -22.58 -22.25
N MET A 774 -15.45 -21.90 -22.20
CA MET A 774 -14.16 -22.61 -22.32
C MET A 774 -13.87 -23.51 -21.11
N GLN A 775 -14.38 -23.21 -19.94
CA GLN A 775 -14.24 -24.08 -18.76
C GLN A 775 -15.17 -25.28 -18.83
N GLU A 776 -16.38 -25.12 -19.37
CA GLU A 776 -17.31 -26.21 -19.60
C GLU A 776 -16.75 -27.18 -20.65
N GLU A 777 -16.14 -26.70 -21.74
CA GLU A 777 -15.45 -27.53 -22.71
C GLU A 777 -14.28 -28.32 -22.10
N LYS A 778 -13.51 -27.74 -21.19
CA LYS A 778 -12.45 -28.42 -20.42
C LYS A 778 -12.98 -29.48 -19.47
N THR A 779 -14.14 -29.28 -18.86
CA THR A 779 -14.78 -30.26 -17.96
C THR A 779 -15.38 -31.47 -18.71
N MET A 780 -15.61 -31.37 -19.97
CA MET A 780 -16.05 -32.49 -20.84
C MET A 780 -14.86 -33.27 -21.42
N THR A 781 -13.68 -33.20 -20.88
CA THR A 781 -12.54 -34.04 -21.25
C THR A 781 -12.36 -35.16 -20.23
N LYS A 782 -12.10 -36.37 -20.71
CA LYS A 782 -11.68 -37.52 -19.92
C LYS A 782 -10.26 -37.91 -20.27
N THR A 783 -9.43 -38.20 -19.28
CA THR A 783 -8.10 -38.74 -19.49
C THR A 783 -8.14 -40.27 -19.36
N VAL A 784 -7.87 -40.97 -20.44
CA VAL A 784 -7.84 -42.43 -20.51
C VAL A 784 -6.39 -42.88 -20.44
N ARG A 785 -6.02 -43.72 -19.48
CA ARG A 785 -4.72 -44.36 -19.39
C ARG A 785 -4.74 -45.68 -20.17
N ILE A 786 -3.87 -45.79 -21.13
CA ILE A 786 -3.87 -46.89 -22.11
C ILE A 786 -2.52 -47.58 -22.10
N GLU A 787 -2.53 -48.89 -21.92
CA GLU A 787 -1.36 -49.74 -22.02
C GLU A 787 -1.30 -50.44 -23.43
N GLY A 788 -0.09 -50.60 -23.95
CA GLY A 788 0.16 -51.30 -25.21
C GLY A 788 0.40 -50.39 -26.41
N MET A 789 0.37 -49.08 -26.26
CA MET A 789 0.76 -48.11 -27.29
C MET A 789 2.27 -47.97 -27.35
N MET A 790 2.93 -48.37 -28.46
CA MET A 790 4.39 -48.33 -28.59
C MET A 790 4.90 -47.36 -29.66
N CYS A 791 4.06 -46.74 -30.45
CA CYS A 791 4.50 -45.91 -31.56
C CYS A 791 3.41 -44.91 -32.02
N PRO A 792 3.76 -43.89 -32.84
CA PRO A 792 2.79 -42.91 -33.37
C PRO A 792 1.66 -43.54 -34.20
N HIS A 793 1.85 -44.71 -34.77
CA HIS A 793 0.78 -45.43 -35.51
C HIS A 793 -0.30 -45.94 -34.53
N CYS A 794 0.12 -46.36 -33.32
CA CYS A 794 -0.79 -46.74 -32.25
C CYS A 794 -1.64 -45.57 -31.80
N GLU A 795 -1.04 -44.36 -31.67
CA GLU A 795 -1.76 -43.13 -31.35
C GLU A 795 -2.87 -42.84 -32.35
N ALA A 796 -2.54 -42.89 -33.67
CA ALA A 796 -3.51 -42.63 -34.71
C ALA A 796 -4.65 -43.65 -34.71
N HIS A 797 -4.39 -44.91 -34.35
CA HIS A 797 -5.37 -45.97 -34.29
C HIS A 797 -6.32 -45.79 -33.11
N VAL A 798 -5.80 -45.52 -31.92
CA VAL A 798 -6.59 -45.21 -30.70
C VAL A 798 -7.38 -43.93 -30.92
N LYS A 799 -6.77 -42.88 -31.47
CA LYS A 799 -7.44 -41.61 -31.77
C LYS A 799 -8.65 -41.80 -32.65
N LYS A 800 -8.48 -42.57 -33.76
CA LYS A 800 -9.57 -42.85 -34.68
C LYS A 800 -10.71 -43.65 -34.03
N ALA A 801 -10.41 -44.57 -33.14
CA ALA A 801 -11.39 -45.39 -32.43
C ALA A 801 -12.19 -44.51 -31.42
N LEU A 802 -11.52 -43.61 -30.71
CA LEU A 802 -12.15 -42.67 -29.77
C LEU A 802 -13.02 -41.64 -30.50
N GLU A 803 -12.52 -41.07 -31.60
CA GLU A 803 -13.26 -40.06 -32.39
C GLU A 803 -14.43 -40.65 -33.17
N ALA A 804 -14.50 -41.98 -33.30
CA ALA A 804 -15.65 -42.69 -33.91
C ALA A 804 -16.84 -42.82 -32.93
N LEU A 805 -16.64 -42.56 -31.65
CA LEU A 805 -17.72 -42.62 -30.65
C LEU A 805 -18.64 -41.39 -30.77
N GLY A 806 -19.95 -41.63 -30.79
CA GLY A 806 -20.91 -40.56 -30.73
C GLY A 806 -20.74 -39.74 -29.45
N GLY A 807 -20.69 -38.41 -29.55
CA GLY A 807 -20.48 -37.50 -28.45
C GLY A 807 -19.00 -37.16 -28.18
N VAL A 808 -18.03 -37.72 -28.90
CA VAL A 808 -16.63 -37.33 -28.87
C VAL A 808 -16.33 -36.29 -29.94
N SER A 809 -15.80 -35.14 -29.55
CA SER A 809 -15.44 -34.03 -30.45
C SER A 809 -13.97 -34.11 -30.93
N GLY A 810 -13.11 -34.83 -30.20
CA GLY A 810 -11.72 -35.03 -30.53
C GLY A 810 -10.98 -35.88 -29.51
N ALA A 811 -9.82 -36.44 -29.87
CA ALA A 811 -8.95 -37.15 -28.95
C ALA A 811 -7.48 -36.78 -29.19
N GLU A 812 -6.75 -36.42 -28.13
CA GLU A 812 -5.30 -36.25 -28.13
C GLU A 812 -4.66 -37.49 -27.48
N VAL A 813 -3.95 -38.27 -28.26
CA VAL A 813 -3.36 -39.53 -27.80
C VAL A 813 -1.86 -39.44 -27.81
N SER A 814 -1.20 -39.87 -26.72
CA SER A 814 0.24 -39.91 -26.58
C SER A 814 0.73 -41.30 -26.17
N HIS A 815 1.50 -41.94 -27.01
CA HIS A 815 2.11 -43.23 -26.70
C HIS A 815 3.26 -43.10 -25.70
N GLU A 816 3.96 -41.95 -25.68
CA GLU A 816 5.04 -41.69 -24.74
C GLU A 816 4.51 -41.60 -23.30
N LYS A 817 3.31 -40.98 -23.12
CA LYS A 817 2.67 -40.84 -21.83
C LYS A 817 1.72 -41.97 -21.47
N GLY A 818 1.40 -42.83 -22.42
CA GLY A 818 0.40 -43.89 -22.25
C GLY A 818 -1.00 -43.36 -22.00
N THR A 819 -1.37 -42.19 -22.54
CA THR A 819 -2.62 -41.52 -22.24
C THR A 819 -3.34 -41.02 -23.49
N ALA A 820 -4.68 -40.98 -23.44
CA ALA A 820 -5.53 -40.30 -24.39
C ALA A 820 -6.43 -39.30 -23.66
N ILE A 821 -6.42 -38.01 -24.08
CA ILE A 821 -7.35 -36.99 -23.61
C ILE A 821 -8.50 -36.94 -24.61
N VAL A 822 -9.70 -37.32 -24.15
CA VAL A 822 -10.90 -37.40 -24.97
C VAL A 822 -11.77 -36.20 -24.70
N SER A 823 -11.95 -35.30 -25.66
CA SER A 823 -12.85 -34.16 -25.59
C SER A 823 -14.24 -34.57 -26.08
N MET A 824 -15.30 -34.25 -25.35
CA MET A 824 -16.64 -34.73 -25.57
C MET A 824 -17.63 -33.54 -25.63
N THR A 825 -18.63 -33.66 -26.51
CA THR A 825 -19.80 -32.76 -26.59
C THR A 825 -20.94 -33.20 -25.70
N GLU A 826 -20.96 -34.48 -25.30
CA GLU A 826 -21.89 -35.08 -24.36
C GLU A 826 -21.15 -36.05 -23.46
N ASN A 827 -21.66 -36.33 -22.27
CA ASN A 827 -21.00 -37.25 -21.34
C ASN A 827 -21.05 -38.68 -21.88
N VAL A 828 -19.97 -39.13 -22.55
CA VAL A 828 -19.80 -40.46 -23.03
C VAL A 828 -19.49 -41.41 -21.88
N ASP A 829 -20.20 -42.54 -21.78
CA ASP A 829 -20.02 -43.53 -20.72
C ASP A 829 -18.57 -44.10 -20.73
N ASN A 830 -17.99 -44.27 -19.57
CA ASN A 830 -16.66 -44.87 -19.43
C ASN A 830 -16.59 -46.29 -20.05
N ALA A 831 -17.69 -47.05 -20.00
CA ALA A 831 -17.79 -48.37 -20.62
C ALA A 831 -17.66 -48.28 -22.13
N ALA A 832 -18.22 -47.29 -22.81
CA ALA A 832 -18.13 -47.09 -24.25
C ALA A 832 -16.70 -46.70 -24.66
N ILE A 833 -16.05 -45.82 -23.90
CA ILE A 833 -14.64 -45.41 -24.11
C ILE A 833 -13.74 -46.63 -23.95
N THR A 834 -13.93 -47.43 -22.88
CA THR A 834 -13.15 -48.66 -22.63
C THR A 834 -13.37 -49.67 -23.75
N ALA A 835 -14.58 -49.86 -24.22
CA ALA A 835 -14.87 -50.80 -25.33
C ALA A 835 -14.16 -50.35 -26.62
N ALA A 836 -14.24 -49.10 -27.01
CA ALA A 836 -13.61 -48.56 -28.21
C ALA A 836 -12.07 -48.72 -28.21
N VAL A 837 -11.42 -48.48 -27.07
CA VAL A 837 -9.96 -48.70 -26.93
C VAL A 837 -9.60 -50.17 -26.94
N THR A 838 -10.41 -51.03 -26.32
CA THR A 838 -10.21 -52.47 -26.27
C THR A 838 -10.43 -53.09 -27.64
N ASP A 839 -11.46 -52.68 -28.39
CA ASP A 839 -11.74 -53.09 -29.75
C ASP A 839 -10.61 -52.67 -30.72
N ALA A 840 -9.93 -51.56 -30.42
CA ALA A 840 -8.72 -51.13 -31.12
C ALA A 840 -7.45 -51.94 -30.75
N GLY A 841 -7.58 -52.95 -29.86
CA GLY A 841 -6.49 -53.85 -29.49
C GLY A 841 -5.60 -53.35 -28.35
N TYR A 842 -6.03 -52.39 -27.51
CA TYR A 842 -5.27 -51.82 -26.40
C TYR A 842 -6.00 -51.98 -25.06
N THR A 843 -5.27 -51.90 -23.97
CA THR A 843 -5.84 -52.07 -22.60
C THR A 843 -6.02 -50.73 -21.90
N VAL A 844 -7.20 -50.46 -21.41
CA VAL A 844 -7.48 -49.25 -20.55
C VAL A 844 -7.14 -49.59 -19.12
N LEU A 845 -6.21 -48.84 -18.53
CA LEU A 845 -5.79 -48.96 -17.14
C LEU A 845 -6.68 -48.12 -16.18
N GLY A 846 -7.27 -47.02 -16.65
CA GLY A 846 -8.16 -46.16 -15.92
C GLY A 846 -8.64 -45.00 -16.76
N ILE A 847 -9.78 -44.43 -16.37
CA ILE A 847 -10.38 -43.25 -16.97
C ILE A 847 -10.62 -42.24 -15.82
N GLU A 848 -10.01 -41.08 -15.98
CA GLU A 848 -10.10 -39.95 -15.00
C GLU A 848 -10.87 -38.78 -15.59
#